data_1f5f3c4aec1a8abe28f946522274e04d
#
_entry.id   1f5f3c4aec1a8abe28f946522274e04d
#
_cell.length_a   1.000
_cell.length_b   1.000
_cell.length_c   1.000
_cell.angle_alpha   90.00
_cell.angle_beta   90.00
_cell.angle_gamma   90.00
#
_symmetry.space_group_name_H-M   'P 1'
#
loop_
_entity.id
_entity.type
_entity.pdbx_description
1 polymer ?
#
loop_
_entity_poly.entity_id
_entity_poly.type
_entity_poly.pdbx_seq_one_letter_code
_entity_poly.pdbx_strand_id
1 'polypeptide(L)'
;MLVQAYNLMAHAFLLFLLFSCIISTNIHACKQTECSSLLSFASTLSSPPLNWTSIDCDCCHWKGITCDQDGWVTRLHLPSKGLKGDISPFSLANLTHLTHLNLSHNSLYGSLETQFFFSLNQLEILDLSYNRLFGELPLSLSSSNIKTVDLSSNRFFGAIPSSFFQQASNLTSFNVSNNIFTGLLDFSSNLFNGDLAPGLGKCSELQVFHAGHNYLSGLLPEDIYNATKLEEISLPLNSLHGAISDNIVNLSNLATLDLYYNHFGGELPLNLGKLSKLKFVNLDFNNLEGALPPSLINCTKIVELLLGSNNLEGDISMLDFSKLSQLTKLDLRKNNFTGTIPRSLYSCRFLKAIGLSENHLEGQIEAEILSLKSLSFLSLGYNRFTNLTGAMKILMSCKSLHALLLSGSFVGEGIPSDDDMVDFDGFQNLRVFSLAYCNLTGQIPVWLSKLKNLEMLVMSFNQITGPIPSWLGILPRLFYISLSHNQISGEFPKQLCRLPRLLYEPLASQANKYEFELPVFGFMSGIQVFPSQKLSFYRLWIDISNNNIVGEIPTEIGQSHLLQGLTLGYNNFSGIIPDQISNLKNLEILDFSTNHLSGIIPSSLASLNFLKEFNVSYNNLEGPIPTGTQLQSFNASAFEGNPKLCGAPLLNKCRPNKDMDANKKNNNDEGNGHHQLPWFYIFAVLGFIVGFWGVCGSLVINNTWRYAYFRFIDNLQDRL
;
A
#
# COMPACT_ATOMS: atom_id res chain seq x y z
N MET A 1 -45.95 12.71 -72.67
CA MET A 1 -45.58 12.82 -71.26
C MET A 1 -44.81 11.61 -70.70
N LEU A 2 -45.24 10.38 -70.96
CA LEU A 2 -44.56 9.17 -70.38
C LEU A 2 -43.11 8.94 -70.92
N VAL A 3 -42.83 9.23 -72.20
CA VAL A 3 -41.51 9.05 -72.78
C VAL A 3 -40.50 10.10 -72.28
N GLN A 4 -40.91 11.33 -71.97
CA GLN A 4 -40.06 12.34 -71.37
C GLN A 4 -39.70 12.07 -69.90
N ALA A 5 -40.63 11.46 -69.14
CA ALA A 5 -40.37 11.03 -67.77
C ALA A 5 -39.38 9.86 -67.70
N TYR A 6 -39.43 8.93 -68.66
CA TYR A 6 -38.49 7.80 -68.73
C TYR A 6 -37.05 8.25 -69.03
N ASN A 7 -36.88 9.22 -69.96
CA ASN A 7 -35.58 9.75 -70.31
C ASN A 7 -35.00 10.57 -69.11
N LEU A 8 -35.83 11.30 -68.38
CA LEU A 8 -35.36 12.04 -67.18
C LEU A 8 -34.92 11.12 -66.06
N MET A 9 -35.66 10.01 -65.82
CA MET A 9 -35.27 8.98 -64.86
C MET A 9 -33.99 8.25 -65.28
N ALA A 10 -33.84 7.93 -66.57
CA ALA A 10 -32.62 7.25 -67.07
C ALA A 10 -31.39 8.18 -66.93
N HIS A 11 -31.51 9.48 -67.20
CA HIS A 11 -30.43 10.44 -66.97
C HIS A 11 -30.14 10.66 -65.48
N ALA A 12 -31.14 10.70 -64.61
CA ALA A 12 -30.94 10.77 -63.16
C ALA A 12 -30.27 9.52 -62.59
N PHE A 13 -30.62 8.35 -63.12
CA PHE A 13 -29.97 7.09 -62.73
C PHE A 13 -28.53 6.97 -63.23
N LEU A 14 -28.26 7.46 -64.46
CA LEU A 14 -26.91 7.51 -65.00
C LEU A 14 -26.02 8.50 -64.22
N LEU A 15 -26.56 9.68 -63.83
CA LEU A 15 -25.91 10.63 -62.97
C LEU A 15 -25.68 10.07 -61.56
N PHE A 16 -26.63 9.32 -61.02
CA PHE A 16 -26.47 8.65 -59.71
C PHE A 16 -25.41 7.57 -59.77
N LEU A 17 -25.33 6.80 -60.84
CA LEU A 17 -24.26 5.79 -61.05
C LEU A 17 -22.89 6.46 -61.27
N LEU A 18 -22.82 7.56 -61.99
CA LEU A 18 -21.60 8.35 -62.16
C LEU A 18 -21.18 9.01 -60.83
N PHE A 19 -22.11 9.52 -60.03
CA PHE A 19 -21.83 10.06 -58.69
C PHE A 19 -21.44 8.94 -57.71
N SER A 20 -22.06 7.74 -57.78
CA SER A 20 -21.65 6.61 -56.94
C SER A 20 -20.30 6.04 -57.36
N CYS A 21 -19.92 6.05 -58.63
CA CYS A 21 -18.57 5.74 -59.08
C CYS A 21 -17.51 6.76 -58.66
N ILE A 22 -17.88 8.04 -58.57
CA ILE A 22 -16.96 9.09 -58.08
C ILE A 22 -16.79 9.06 -56.56
N ILE A 23 -17.81 8.55 -55.82
CA ILE A 23 -17.70 8.38 -54.34
C ILE A 23 -16.96 7.10 -53.95
N SER A 24 -16.75 6.16 -54.88
CA SER A 24 -16.14 4.86 -54.58
C SER A 24 -14.62 4.78 -54.72
N THR A 25 -13.93 5.89 -54.92
CA THR A 25 -12.46 5.89 -54.97
C THR A 25 -11.84 6.99 -54.12
N ASN A 26 -12.24 7.10 -52.85
CA ASN A 26 -11.32 7.62 -51.86
C ASN A 26 -10.38 6.47 -51.47
N ILE A 27 -9.52 6.03 -52.39
CA ILE A 27 -8.27 5.40 -52.04
C ILE A 27 -7.45 6.49 -51.40
N HIS A 28 -7.41 6.52 -50.05
CA HIS A 28 -6.53 7.44 -49.38
C HIS A 28 -5.09 7.04 -49.67
N ALA A 29 -4.46 7.74 -50.58
CA ALA A 29 -3.07 7.54 -50.93
C ALA A 29 -2.21 7.86 -49.70
N CYS A 30 -1.14 7.12 -49.49
CA CYS A 30 -0.15 7.33 -48.45
C CYS A 30 0.32 8.80 -48.43
N LYS A 31 0.51 9.35 -47.25
CA LYS A 31 1.02 10.72 -47.11
C LYS A 31 2.43 10.84 -47.72
N GLN A 32 2.66 11.82 -48.58
CA GLN A 32 3.94 12.02 -49.30
C GLN A 32 5.15 12.10 -48.36
N THR A 33 5.00 12.69 -47.17
CA THR A 33 6.05 12.79 -46.16
C THR A 33 6.42 11.41 -45.57
N GLU A 34 5.42 10.53 -45.30
CA GLU A 34 5.65 9.21 -44.79
C GLU A 34 6.23 8.28 -45.85
N CYS A 35 5.76 8.40 -47.10
CA CYS A 35 6.34 7.69 -48.23
C CYS A 35 7.84 8.02 -48.40
N SER A 36 8.21 9.28 -48.32
CA SER A 36 9.62 9.73 -48.41
C SER A 36 10.45 9.14 -47.26
N SER A 37 9.89 9.08 -46.06
CA SER A 37 10.55 8.44 -44.88
C SER A 37 10.75 6.95 -45.05
N LEU A 38 9.75 6.23 -45.53
CA LEU A 38 9.87 4.80 -45.81
C LEU A 38 10.89 4.48 -46.90
N LEU A 39 10.97 5.30 -47.95
CA LEU A 39 11.99 5.19 -48.99
C LEU A 39 13.38 5.52 -48.44
N SER A 40 13.50 6.52 -47.59
CA SER A 40 14.74 6.81 -46.87
C SER A 40 15.18 5.63 -46.04
N PHE A 41 14.27 5.01 -45.26
CA PHE A 41 14.55 3.79 -44.51
C PHE A 41 15.01 2.65 -45.44
N ALA A 42 14.30 2.41 -46.56
CA ALA A 42 14.68 1.39 -47.51
C ALA A 42 16.08 1.65 -48.11
N SER A 43 16.50 2.89 -48.29
CA SER A 43 17.81 3.27 -48.80
C SER A 43 18.98 2.99 -47.84
N THR A 44 18.70 2.89 -46.52
CA THR A 44 19.72 2.53 -45.51
C THR A 44 19.97 1.03 -45.47
N LEU A 45 19.11 0.24 -46.12
CA LEU A 45 19.22 -1.22 -46.13
C LEU A 45 20.14 -1.70 -47.28
N SER A 46 21.12 -2.49 -46.93
CA SER A 46 22.08 -3.03 -47.88
C SER A 46 21.63 -4.32 -48.58
N SER A 47 20.64 -5.04 -48.04
CA SER A 47 20.10 -6.29 -48.62
C SER A 47 18.97 -6.84 -47.73
N PRO A 48 17.95 -7.57 -48.24
CA PRO A 48 17.50 -7.51 -49.64
C PRO A 48 16.74 -6.20 -49.92
N PRO A 49 16.62 -5.79 -51.19
CA PRO A 49 15.86 -4.59 -51.52
C PRO A 49 14.38 -4.81 -51.18
N LEU A 50 13.79 -3.88 -50.47
CA LEU A 50 12.34 -3.77 -50.36
C LEU A 50 11.83 -3.24 -51.70
N ASN A 51 10.96 -3.99 -52.40
CA ASN A 51 10.43 -3.60 -53.70
C ASN A 51 9.44 -2.43 -53.58
N TRP A 52 9.82 -1.40 -52.82
CA TRP A 52 9.08 -0.16 -52.65
C TRP A 52 9.48 0.81 -53.76
N THR A 53 8.50 1.36 -54.47
CA THR A 53 8.78 2.24 -55.61
C THR A 53 8.32 3.65 -55.35
N SER A 54 9.08 4.65 -55.89
CA SER A 54 8.77 6.08 -55.76
C SER A 54 7.78 6.59 -56.81
N ILE A 55 7.40 5.76 -57.82
CA ILE A 55 6.67 6.22 -59.01
C ILE A 55 5.26 6.69 -58.67
N ASP A 56 4.55 5.99 -57.77
CA ASP A 56 3.18 6.36 -57.36
C ASP A 56 3.02 6.67 -55.86
N CYS A 57 4.07 6.54 -55.09
CA CYS A 57 4.16 6.80 -53.65
C CYS A 57 2.94 6.35 -52.82
N ASP A 58 2.31 5.22 -53.24
CA ASP A 58 1.19 4.60 -52.51
C ASP A 58 1.70 3.55 -51.56
N CYS A 59 2.32 4.01 -50.45
CA CYS A 59 2.98 3.18 -49.48
C CYS A 59 2.00 2.27 -48.70
N CYS A 60 0.73 2.58 -48.67
CA CYS A 60 -0.29 1.76 -48.01
C CYS A 60 -0.50 0.40 -48.66
N HIS A 61 -0.09 0.24 -49.90
CA HIS A 61 -0.10 -1.05 -50.63
C HIS A 61 1.24 -1.79 -50.57
N TRP A 62 2.26 -1.22 -49.94
CA TRP A 62 3.56 -1.87 -49.83
C TRP A 62 3.51 -3.00 -48.80
N LYS A 63 4.19 -4.08 -49.13
CA LYS A 63 4.25 -5.26 -48.25
C LYS A 63 4.88 -4.90 -46.91
N GLY A 64 4.13 -5.14 -45.85
CA GLY A 64 4.55 -4.84 -44.47
C GLY A 64 4.12 -3.48 -43.95
N ILE A 65 3.42 -2.69 -44.76
CA ILE A 65 2.82 -1.42 -44.36
C ILE A 65 1.32 -1.59 -44.13
N THR A 66 0.77 -0.89 -43.13
CA THR A 66 -0.67 -0.77 -42.91
C THR A 66 -0.97 0.69 -42.56
N CYS A 67 -1.95 1.27 -43.24
CA CYS A 67 -2.42 2.62 -43.00
C CYS A 67 -3.82 2.61 -42.33
N ASP A 68 -4.17 3.75 -41.77
CA ASP A 68 -5.54 4.05 -41.31
C ASP A 68 -6.42 4.57 -42.47
N GLN A 69 -7.66 4.97 -42.14
CA GLN A 69 -8.63 5.47 -43.11
C GLN A 69 -8.22 6.81 -43.73
N ASP A 70 -7.33 7.55 -43.09
CA ASP A 70 -6.84 8.88 -43.54
C ASP A 70 -5.51 8.81 -44.33
N GLY A 71 -5.00 7.57 -44.55
CA GLY A 71 -3.76 7.28 -45.27
C GLY A 71 -2.48 7.49 -44.46
N TRP A 72 -2.56 7.52 -43.10
CA TRP A 72 -1.41 7.54 -42.22
C TRP A 72 -0.89 6.15 -41.94
N VAL A 73 0.41 5.93 -41.96
CA VAL A 73 1.04 4.65 -41.64
C VAL A 73 0.95 4.35 -40.14
N THR A 74 0.18 3.32 -39.80
CA THR A 74 0.00 2.88 -38.41
C THR A 74 0.83 1.66 -38.06
N ARG A 75 1.25 0.84 -39.04
CA ARG A 75 2.06 -0.35 -38.78
C ARG A 75 3.16 -0.51 -39.82
N LEU A 76 4.36 -0.83 -39.32
CA LEU A 76 5.50 -1.27 -40.11
C LEU A 76 5.93 -2.67 -39.59
N HIS A 77 5.64 -3.71 -40.36
CA HIS A 77 5.78 -5.11 -39.97
C HIS A 77 6.63 -5.91 -40.99
N LEU A 78 7.93 -6.02 -40.72
CA LEU A 78 8.92 -6.66 -41.61
C LEU A 78 9.78 -7.71 -40.82
N PRO A 79 9.18 -8.65 -40.06
CA PRO A 79 9.98 -9.66 -39.37
C PRO A 79 10.53 -10.68 -40.37
N SER A 80 11.70 -11.23 -40.06
CA SER A 80 12.33 -12.35 -40.83
C SER A 80 12.47 -12.09 -42.34
N LYS A 81 12.77 -10.81 -42.72
CA LYS A 81 12.99 -10.44 -44.14
C LYS A 81 14.45 -10.50 -44.57
N GLY A 82 15.37 -10.85 -43.66
CA GLY A 82 16.81 -10.87 -43.92
C GLY A 82 17.38 -9.48 -44.15
N LEU A 83 16.70 -8.45 -43.68
CA LEU A 83 17.11 -7.05 -43.78
C LEU A 83 18.47 -6.83 -43.11
N LYS A 84 19.36 -6.13 -43.81
CA LYS A 84 20.68 -5.78 -43.32
C LYS A 84 20.95 -4.29 -43.59
N GLY A 85 21.29 -3.55 -42.60
CA GLY A 85 21.54 -2.12 -42.72
C GLY A 85 21.47 -1.43 -41.36
N ASP A 86 21.68 -0.12 -41.37
CA ASP A 86 21.60 0.72 -40.18
C ASP A 86 20.18 1.24 -39.95
N ILE A 87 19.72 1.23 -38.68
CA ILE A 87 18.48 1.90 -38.29
C ILE A 87 18.81 3.36 -38.01
N SER A 88 18.73 4.20 -39.05
CA SER A 88 18.87 5.65 -38.86
C SER A 88 17.66 6.22 -38.12
N PRO A 89 17.84 6.98 -37.02
CA PRO A 89 16.75 7.60 -36.29
C PRO A 89 15.91 8.56 -37.15
N PHE A 90 16.50 9.16 -38.17
CA PHE A 90 15.81 10.12 -39.04
C PHE A 90 14.95 9.45 -40.13
N SER A 91 15.24 8.20 -40.49
CA SER A 91 14.55 7.51 -41.58
C SER A 91 13.08 7.17 -41.27
N LEU A 92 12.70 7.07 -40.02
CA LEU A 92 11.34 6.78 -39.58
C LEU A 92 10.66 7.96 -38.88
N ALA A 93 11.35 9.10 -38.78
CA ALA A 93 10.94 10.26 -37.97
C ALA A 93 9.58 10.87 -38.36
N ASN A 94 9.16 10.74 -39.61
CA ASN A 94 7.89 11.32 -40.08
C ASN A 94 6.70 10.35 -39.92
N LEU A 95 6.90 9.11 -39.41
CA LEU A 95 5.80 8.15 -39.18
C LEU A 95 5.12 8.46 -37.84
N THR A 96 4.54 9.63 -37.72
CA THR A 96 4.01 10.17 -36.46
C THR A 96 2.76 9.43 -35.94
N HIS A 97 2.09 8.65 -36.78
CA HIS A 97 0.92 7.82 -36.43
C HIS A 97 1.27 6.34 -36.25
N LEU A 98 2.57 6.00 -36.24
CA LEU A 98 3.00 4.62 -36.11
C LEU A 98 2.70 4.09 -34.70
N THR A 99 1.86 3.04 -34.64
CA THR A 99 1.49 2.36 -33.40
C THR A 99 2.24 1.04 -33.23
N HIS A 100 2.64 0.38 -34.33
CA HIS A 100 3.32 -0.91 -34.31
C HIS A 100 4.56 -0.90 -35.17
N LEU A 101 5.71 -1.13 -34.58
CA LEU A 101 6.99 -1.32 -35.28
C LEU A 101 7.55 -2.69 -34.96
N ASN A 102 7.58 -3.58 -35.97
CA ASN A 102 8.19 -4.90 -35.85
C ASN A 102 9.21 -5.11 -36.97
N LEU A 103 10.49 -5.13 -36.61
CA LEU A 103 11.64 -5.43 -37.46
C LEU A 103 12.44 -6.63 -36.96
N SER A 104 11.82 -7.51 -36.18
CA SER A 104 12.48 -8.63 -35.55
C SER A 104 13.05 -9.66 -36.51
N HIS A 105 13.97 -10.49 -36.03
CA HIS A 105 14.59 -11.57 -36.81
C HIS A 105 15.23 -11.10 -38.12
N ASN A 106 16.04 -10.04 -38.06
CA ASN A 106 16.78 -9.51 -39.19
C ASN A 106 18.29 -9.39 -38.85
N SER A 107 19.05 -8.65 -39.63
CA SER A 107 20.47 -8.39 -39.39
C SER A 107 20.75 -6.89 -39.31
N LEU A 108 19.80 -6.13 -38.76
CA LEU A 108 19.92 -4.69 -38.59
C LEU A 108 20.95 -4.36 -37.52
N TYR A 109 21.72 -3.29 -37.71
CA TYR A 109 22.72 -2.81 -36.77
C TYR A 109 22.54 -1.30 -36.53
N GLY A 110 23.33 -0.73 -35.64
CA GLY A 110 23.24 0.69 -35.23
C GLY A 110 22.80 0.83 -33.77
N SER A 111 22.80 2.05 -33.27
CA SER A 111 22.35 2.39 -31.94
C SER A 111 20.94 3.02 -31.95
N LEU A 112 20.20 2.81 -30.87
CA LEU A 112 18.89 3.46 -30.67
C LEU A 112 19.12 4.80 -29.97
N GLU A 113 19.22 5.88 -30.75
CA GLU A 113 19.34 7.22 -30.19
C GLU A 113 18.01 7.72 -29.64
N THR A 114 18.07 8.61 -28.65
CA THR A 114 16.86 9.23 -28.04
C THR A 114 15.94 9.85 -29.09
N GLN A 115 16.52 10.42 -30.17
CA GLN A 115 15.77 11.03 -31.26
C GLN A 115 14.88 10.02 -32.04
N PHE A 116 15.26 8.73 -32.09
CA PHE A 116 14.46 7.69 -32.70
C PHE A 116 13.06 7.58 -32.07
N PHE A 117 12.96 7.74 -30.77
CA PHE A 117 11.70 7.63 -30.04
C PHE A 117 10.90 8.92 -30.02
N PHE A 118 11.53 10.11 -30.11
CA PHE A 118 10.81 11.38 -30.03
C PHE A 118 9.74 11.53 -31.13
N SER A 119 9.97 10.98 -32.28
CA SER A 119 9.04 11.04 -33.42
C SER A 119 7.92 10.00 -33.33
N LEU A 120 8.14 8.91 -32.62
CA LEU A 120 7.23 7.74 -32.56
C LEU A 120 6.37 7.80 -31.27
N ASN A 121 5.76 8.95 -31.00
CA ASN A 121 5.01 9.21 -29.77
C ASN A 121 3.67 8.48 -29.65
N GLN A 122 3.19 7.80 -30.70
CA GLN A 122 1.98 6.99 -30.70
C GLN A 122 2.28 5.48 -30.62
N LEU A 123 3.56 5.10 -30.46
CA LEU A 123 3.97 3.70 -30.53
C LEU A 123 3.39 2.91 -29.34
N GLU A 124 2.73 1.80 -29.65
CA GLU A 124 2.18 0.85 -28.67
C GLU A 124 3.02 -0.43 -28.58
N ILE A 125 3.56 -0.90 -29.70
CA ILE A 125 4.36 -2.12 -29.79
C ILE A 125 5.65 -1.84 -30.54
N LEU A 126 6.77 -2.14 -29.90
CA LEU A 126 8.12 -2.11 -30.44
C LEU A 126 8.75 -3.49 -30.33
N ASP A 127 9.02 -4.14 -31.47
CA ASP A 127 9.75 -5.41 -31.55
C ASP A 127 10.95 -5.27 -32.49
N LEU A 128 12.15 -5.17 -31.90
CA LEU A 128 13.43 -5.15 -32.59
C LEU A 128 14.30 -6.35 -32.22
N SER A 129 13.67 -7.41 -31.70
CA SER A 129 14.38 -8.60 -31.23
C SER A 129 15.15 -9.33 -32.35
N TYR A 130 16.11 -10.15 -31.97
CA TYR A 130 16.91 -10.95 -32.90
C TYR A 130 17.53 -10.13 -34.04
N ASN A 131 18.32 -9.11 -33.67
CA ASN A 131 19.09 -8.26 -34.58
C ASN A 131 20.54 -8.12 -34.12
N ARG A 132 21.26 -7.12 -34.62
CA ARG A 132 22.65 -6.80 -34.24
C ARG A 132 22.78 -5.38 -33.72
N LEU A 133 21.69 -4.83 -33.17
CA LEU A 133 21.65 -3.50 -32.59
C LEU A 133 22.59 -3.44 -31.39
N PHE A 134 23.23 -2.30 -31.18
CA PHE A 134 24.21 -2.11 -30.11
C PHE A 134 24.09 -0.70 -29.50
N GLY A 135 24.88 -0.42 -28.47
CA GLY A 135 24.88 0.85 -27.78
C GLY A 135 24.13 0.78 -26.45
N GLU A 136 24.06 1.92 -25.77
CA GLU A 136 23.25 2.09 -24.57
C GLU A 136 21.79 2.37 -24.95
N LEU A 137 20.85 2.06 -24.08
CA LEU A 137 19.47 2.45 -24.30
C LEU A 137 19.30 3.96 -24.11
N PRO A 138 18.37 4.58 -24.84
CA PRO A 138 18.08 6.00 -24.70
C PRO A 138 17.52 6.32 -23.31
N LEU A 139 17.60 7.59 -22.90
CA LEU A 139 17.16 8.03 -21.58
C LEU A 139 15.65 7.90 -21.34
N SER A 140 14.84 7.86 -22.40
CA SER A 140 13.38 7.68 -22.25
C SER A 140 12.73 7.12 -23.50
N LEU A 141 11.61 6.39 -23.30
CA LEU A 141 10.63 6.06 -24.32
C LEU A 141 9.62 7.21 -24.42
N SER A 142 9.55 7.89 -25.56
CA SER A 142 8.72 9.09 -25.70
C SER A 142 7.21 8.82 -25.84
N SER A 143 6.80 7.56 -25.96
CA SER A 143 5.38 7.19 -26.10
C SER A 143 4.78 6.79 -24.76
N SER A 144 3.79 7.54 -24.29
CA SER A 144 2.96 7.16 -23.15
C SER A 144 2.01 5.97 -23.46
N ASN A 145 1.84 5.62 -24.73
CA ASN A 145 0.94 4.56 -25.19
C ASN A 145 1.65 3.20 -25.31
N ILE A 146 2.96 3.16 -25.12
CA ILE A 146 3.76 1.94 -25.29
C ILE A 146 3.34 0.85 -24.29
N LYS A 147 3.03 -0.35 -24.81
CA LYS A 147 2.57 -1.51 -24.06
C LYS A 147 3.59 -2.65 -24.07
N THR A 148 4.29 -2.80 -25.18
CA THR A 148 5.23 -3.91 -25.37
C THR A 148 6.51 -3.42 -26.03
N VAL A 149 7.65 -3.76 -25.43
CA VAL A 149 8.98 -3.50 -25.98
C VAL A 149 9.78 -4.80 -25.93
N ASP A 150 10.19 -5.31 -27.08
CA ASP A 150 11.10 -6.45 -27.20
C ASP A 150 12.39 -6.03 -27.92
N LEU A 151 13.48 -5.98 -27.15
CA LEU A 151 14.84 -5.70 -27.61
C LEU A 151 15.77 -6.90 -27.43
N SER A 152 15.19 -8.07 -27.18
CA SER A 152 15.95 -9.29 -26.88
C SER A 152 16.85 -9.73 -28.04
N SER A 153 17.87 -10.51 -27.72
CA SER A 153 18.80 -11.08 -28.70
C SER A 153 19.44 -10.02 -29.61
N ASN A 154 20.05 -9.04 -29.00
CA ASN A 154 20.81 -7.95 -29.61
C ASN A 154 22.20 -7.81 -28.96
N ARG A 155 22.84 -6.65 -29.05
CA ARG A 155 24.14 -6.34 -28.48
C ARG A 155 24.13 -5.06 -27.65
N PHE A 156 22.98 -4.73 -27.05
CA PHE A 156 22.89 -3.57 -26.16
C PHE A 156 23.75 -3.76 -24.92
N PHE A 157 24.36 -2.69 -24.44
CA PHE A 157 25.24 -2.68 -23.28
C PHE A 157 24.96 -1.47 -22.38
N GLY A 158 25.70 -1.34 -21.27
CA GLY A 158 25.50 -0.30 -20.28
C GLY A 158 24.34 -0.61 -19.32
N ALA A 159 23.95 0.35 -18.51
CA ALA A 159 22.81 0.25 -17.60
C ALA A 159 21.52 0.71 -18.29
N ILE A 160 20.39 0.18 -17.85
CA ILE A 160 19.08 0.72 -18.28
C ILE A 160 18.79 1.95 -17.41
N PRO A 161 18.66 3.15 -18.01
CA PRO A 161 18.38 4.36 -17.23
C PRO A 161 17.03 4.26 -16.52
N SER A 162 16.95 4.66 -15.24
CA SER A 162 15.68 4.69 -14.49
C SER A 162 14.65 5.62 -15.14
N SER A 163 15.10 6.67 -15.84
CA SER A 163 14.25 7.56 -16.62
C SER A 163 13.63 6.93 -17.86
N PHE A 164 14.14 5.77 -18.32
CA PHE A 164 13.64 5.07 -19.51
C PHE A 164 12.13 4.78 -19.44
N PHE A 165 11.63 4.47 -18.25
CA PHE A 165 10.23 4.11 -18.02
C PHE A 165 9.33 5.26 -17.58
N GLN A 166 9.86 6.46 -17.28
CA GLN A 166 9.11 7.57 -16.70
C GLN A 166 7.86 7.99 -17.50
N GLN A 167 7.88 7.84 -18.82
CA GLN A 167 6.75 8.19 -19.68
C GLN A 167 5.94 6.96 -20.15
N ALA A 168 6.42 5.76 -19.86
CA ALA A 168 5.85 4.50 -20.32
C ALA A 168 4.87 3.88 -19.30
N SER A 169 3.93 4.68 -18.79
CA SER A 169 2.97 4.25 -17.75
C SER A 169 2.08 3.07 -18.14
N ASN A 170 1.95 2.78 -19.45
CA ASN A 170 1.13 1.68 -19.97
C ASN A 170 1.97 0.44 -20.35
N LEU A 171 3.27 0.44 -20.05
CA LEU A 171 4.16 -0.66 -20.41
C LEU A 171 3.87 -1.90 -19.57
N THR A 172 3.46 -2.99 -20.20
CA THR A 172 3.09 -4.27 -19.59
C THR A 172 4.08 -5.39 -19.89
N SER A 173 4.91 -5.25 -20.94
CA SER A 173 5.90 -6.25 -21.33
C SER A 173 7.18 -5.60 -21.80
N PHE A 174 8.29 -5.95 -21.17
CA PHE A 174 9.63 -5.48 -21.52
C PHE A 174 10.61 -6.63 -21.54
N ASN A 175 11.15 -6.96 -22.71
CA ASN A 175 12.08 -8.06 -22.91
C ASN A 175 13.44 -7.53 -23.42
N VAL A 176 14.47 -7.71 -22.63
CA VAL A 176 15.86 -7.34 -22.97
C VAL A 176 16.82 -8.52 -22.84
N SER A 177 16.29 -9.75 -22.79
CA SER A 177 17.07 -10.97 -22.67
C SER A 177 18.11 -11.12 -23.80
N ASN A 178 19.16 -11.89 -23.58
CA ASN A 178 20.21 -12.13 -24.59
C ASN A 178 20.87 -10.84 -25.13
N ASN A 179 21.22 -9.92 -24.25
CA ASN A 179 22.02 -8.73 -24.52
C ASN A 179 23.29 -8.74 -23.68
N ILE A 180 24.09 -7.68 -23.71
CA ILE A 180 25.30 -7.54 -22.91
C ILE A 180 25.22 -6.38 -21.94
N PHE A 181 24.03 -6.16 -21.38
CA PHE A 181 23.84 -5.15 -20.34
C PHE A 181 24.78 -5.38 -19.15
N THR A 182 25.26 -4.29 -18.59
CA THR A 182 26.19 -4.26 -17.45
C THR A 182 25.56 -3.47 -16.30
N GLY A 183 25.94 -3.81 -15.05
CA GLY A 183 25.53 -3.03 -13.90
C GLY A 183 24.07 -3.28 -13.47
N LEU A 184 23.26 -2.23 -13.46
CA LEU A 184 21.90 -2.22 -12.89
C LEU A 184 20.82 -2.47 -13.95
N LEU A 185 19.95 -3.47 -13.69
CA LEU A 185 18.63 -3.61 -14.32
C LEU A 185 17.56 -3.30 -13.29
N ASP A 186 16.86 -2.19 -13.41
CA ASP A 186 15.79 -1.80 -12.49
C ASP A 186 14.48 -1.53 -13.23
N PHE A 187 13.51 -2.40 -13.00
CA PHE A 187 12.15 -2.33 -13.54
C PHE A 187 11.10 -2.09 -12.44
N SER A 188 11.53 -1.71 -11.26
CA SER A 188 10.65 -1.57 -10.11
C SER A 188 9.57 -0.53 -10.32
N SER A 189 8.43 -0.74 -9.63
CA SER A 189 7.28 0.19 -9.61
C SER A 189 6.69 0.46 -11.00
N ASN A 190 6.41 -0.62 -11.74
CA ASN A 190 5.74 -0.59 -13.04
C ASN A 190 4.51 -1.50 -13.04
N LEU A 191 3.94 -1.75 -14.20
CA LEU A 191 2.78 -2.62 -14.41
C LEU A 191 3.14 -3.91 -15.17
N PHE A 192 4.41 -4.35 -15.10
CA PHE A 192 4.84 -5.58 -15.77
C PHE A 192 4.07 -6.78 -15.23
N ASN A 193 3.61 -7.63 -16.13
CA ASN A 193 2.87 -8.84 -15.81
C ASN A 193 3.41 -10.04 -16.59
N GLY A 194 2.94 -11.24 -16.20
CA GLY A 194 3.39 -12.49 -16.80
C GLY A 194 4.73 -12.96 -16.23
N ASP A 195 5.31 -13.96 -16.88
CA ASP A 195 6.47 -14.67 -16.42
C ASP A 195 7.77 -13.92 -16.77
N LEU A 196 8.78 -14.06 -15.93
CA LEU A 196 10.14 -13.60 -16.24
C LEU A 196 10.69 -14.43 -17.41
N ALA A 197 10.99 -13.78 -18.53
CA ALA A 197 11.54 -14.45 -19.69
C ALA A 197 12.94 -15.03 -19.40
N PRO A 198 13.25 -16.26 -19.84
CA PRO A 198 14.60 -16.80 -19.77
C PRO A 198 15.55 -15.98 -20.64
N GLY A 199 16.84 -15.99 -20.26
CA GLY A 199 17.90 -15.31 -21.03
C GLY A 199 18.65 -14.23 -20.23
N LEU A 200 18.19 -13.85 -19.04
CA LEU A 200 18.93 -12.95 -18.13
C LEU A 200 20.29 -13.55 -17.72
N GLY A 201 20.38 -14.86 -17.60
CA GLY A 201 21.63 -15.55 -17.30
C GLY A 201 22.74 -15.41 -18.34
N LYS A 202 22.41 -14.95 -19.56
CA LYS A 202 23.38 -14.62 -20.61
C LYS A 202 23.97 -13.23 -20.47
N CYS A 203 23.39 -12.38 -19.60
CA CYS A 203 23.93 -11.09 -19.24
C CYS A 203 25.07 -11.29 -18.21
N SER A 204 26.23 -11.77 -18.66
CA SER A 204 27.36 -12.19 -17.80
C SER A 204 27.93 -11.08 -16.93
N GLU A 205 27.67 -9.83 -17.25
CA GLU A 205 28.15 -8.64 -16.51
C GLU A 205 27.06 -8.02 -15.62
N LEU A 206 25.88 -8.64 -15.53
CA LEU A 206 24.75 -8.16 -14.72
C LEU A 206 25.10 -8.26 -13.22
N GLN A 207 25.01 -7.15 -12.50
CA GLN A 207 25.30 -7.04 -11.08
C GLN A 207 24.06 -6.87 -10.23
N VAL A 208 23.07 -6.13 -10.73
CA VAL A 208 21.85 -5.79 -9.98
C VAL A 208 20.63 -6.04 -10.84
N PHE A 209 19.66 -6.77 -10.28
CA PHE A 209 18.38 -7.04 -10.90
C PHE A 209 17.24 -6.69 -9.95
N HIS A 210 16.56 -5.59 -10.22
CA HIS A 210 15.41 -5.11 -9.49
C HIS A 210 14.17 -5.10 -10.39
N ALA A 211 13.06 -5.71 -9.91
CA ALA A 211 11.76 -5.68 -10.58
C ALA A 211 10.61 -5.74 -9.57
N GLY A 212 10.82 -5.18 -8.38
CA GLY A 212 9.81 -5.11 -7.33
C GLY A 212 8.62 -4.22 -7.70
N HIS A 213 7.50 -4.38 -6.97
CA HIS A 213 6.27 -3.60 -7.18
C HIS A 213 5.75 -3.69 -8.63
N ASN A 214 5.51 -4.91 -9.10
CA ASN A 214 4.92 -5.22 -10.39
C ASN A 214 3.85 -6.31 -10.23
N TYR A 215 3.41 -6.90 -11.33
CA TYR A 215 2.47 -8.03 -11.39
C TYR A 215 3.12 -9.27 -12.01
N LEU A 216 4.44 -9.42 -11.83
CA LEU A 216 5.18 -10.55 -12.36
C LEU A 216 4.72 -11.85 -11.71
N SER A 217 4.62 -12.91 -12.51
CA SER A 217 4.18 -14.25 -12.11
C SER A 217 5.17 -15.32 -12.56
N GLY A 218 4.80 -16.59 -12.35
CA GLY A 218 5.63 -17.72 -12.79
C GLY A 218 6.82 -17.99 -11.87
N LEU A 219 7.75 -18.77 -12.38
CA LEU A 219 8.96 -19.19 -11.69
C LEU A 219 10.11 -18.20 -11.90
N LEU A 220 11.04 -18.15 -10.97
CA LEU A 220 12.32 -17.52 -11.25
C LEU A 220 13.09 -18.36 -12.26
N PRO A 221 13.46 -17.83 -13.45
CA PRO A 221 14.08 -18.61 -14.51
C PRO A 221 15.41 -19.24 -14.05
N GLU A 222 15.60 -20.54 -14.29
CA GLU A 222 16.79 -21.27 -13.87
C GLU A 222 18.10 -20.69 -14.44
N ASP A 223 18.03 -20.09 -15.62
CA ASP A 223 19.23 -19.53 -16.26
C ASP A 223 19.76 -18.27 -15.57
N ILE A 224 18.96 -17.58 -14.70
CA ILE A 224 19.43 -16.41 -13.94
C ILE A 224 20.63 -16.76 -13.08
N TYR A 225 20.70 -18.00 -12.59
CA TYR A 225 21.82 -18.49 -11.77
C TYR A 225 23.14 -18.63 -12.52
N ASN A 226 23.15 -18.39 -13.86
CA ASN A 226 24.35 -18.30 -14.68
C ASN A 226 24.92 -16.88 -14.71
N ALA A 227 24.19 -15.86 -14.25
CA ALA A 227 24.68 -14.49 -14.12
C ALA A 227 25.55 -14.34 -12.84
N THR A 228 26.71 -14.97 -12.83
CA THR A 228 27.57 -15.15 -11.62
C THR A 228 28.11 -13.86 -11.03
N LYS A 229 27.97 -12.71 -11.72
CA LYS A 229 28.34 -11.39 -11.18
C LYS A 229 27.22 -10.71 -10.41
N LEU A 230 26.01 -11.30 -10.36
CA LEU A 230 24.89 -10.76 -9.60
C LEU A 230 25.26 -10.59 -8.13
N GLU A 231 25.09 -9.36 -7.65
CA GLU A 231 25.26 -8.93 -6.27
C GLU A 231 23.91 -8.70 -5.59
N GLU A 232 22.88 -8.29 -6.36
CA GLU A 232 21.55 -7.99 -5.84
C GLU A 232 20.46 -8.58 -6.73
N ILE A 233 19.50 -9.27 -6.10
CA ILE A 233 18.21 -9.67 -6.66
C ILE A 233 17.13 -9.10 -5.74
N SER A 234 16.28 -8.19 -6.26
CA SER A 234 15.19 -7.58 -5.53
C SER A 234 13.91 -7.57 -6.37
N LEU A 235 12.99 -8.46 -6.02
CA LEU A 235 11.73 -8.72 -6.72
C LEU A 235 10.50 -8.63 -5.77
N PRO A 236 10.49 -7.75 -4.75
CA PRO A 236 9.41 -7.70 -3.79
C PRO A 236 8.07 -7.30 -4.43
N LEU A 237 6.96 -7.67 -3.77
CA LEU A 237 5.61 -7.27 -4.16
C LEU A 237 5.28 -7.63 -5.63
N ASN A 238 5.33 -8.94 -5.90
CA ASN A 238 4.92 -9.57 -7.15
C ASN A 238 4.06 -10.82 -6.85
N SER A 239 3.81 -11.64 -7.86
CA SER A 239 3.10 -12.92 -7.75
C SER A 239 3.98 -14.10 -8.17
N LEU A 240 5.29 -13.98 -7.99
CA LEU A 240 6.26 -15.04 -8.32
C LEU A 240 6.07 -16.22 -7.37
N HIS A 241 6.26 -17.43 -7.87
CA HIS A 241 6.01 -18.65 -7.11
C HIS A 241 7.06 -19.75 -7.39
N GLY A 242 6.86 -20.94 -6.79
CA GLY A 242 7.77 -22.07 -6.91
C GLY A 242 8.88 -22.05 -5.86
N ALA A 243 9.80 -22.99 -5.92
CA ALA A 243 10.91 -23.08 -4.98
C ALA A 243 12.09 -22.18 -5.36
N ILE A 244 12.84 -21.73 -4.37
CA ILE A 244 14.14 -21.10 -4.60
C ILE A 244 15.11 -22.23 -4.95
N SER A 245 15.59 -22.25 -6.20
CA SER A 245 16.44 -23.33 -6.70
C SER A 245 17.77 -23.47 -5.93
N ASP A 246 18.24 -24.71 -5.77
CA ASP A 246 19.58 -24.99 -5.24
C ASP A 246 20.70 -24.34 -6.05
N ASN A 247 20.46 -24.02 -7.33
CA ASN A 247 21.41 -23.34 -8.21
C ASN A 247 21.69 -21.88 -7.80
N ILE A 248 20.90 -21.28 -6.89
CA ILE A 248 21.18 -19.94 -6.36
C ILE A 248 22.60 -19.82 -5.77
N VAL A 249 23.15 -20.92 -5.28
CA VAL A 249 24.52 -20.94 -4.70
C VAL A 249 25.62 -20.65 -5.74
N ASN A 250 25.31 -20.70 -7.04
CA ASN A 250 26.21 -20.31 -8.10
C ASN A 250 26.47 -18.80 -8.14
N LEU A 251 25.53 -18.02 -7.56
CA LEU A 251 25.65 -16.56 -7.45
C LEU A 251 26.56 -16.16 -6.28
N SER A 252 27.82 -16.57 -6.34
CA SER A 252 28.79 -16.39 -5.24
C SER A 252 29.05 -14.94 -4.83
N ASN A 253 28.61 -13.98 -5.65
CA ASN A 253 28.71 -12.55 -5.38
C ASN A 253 27.46 -11.97 -4.69
N LEU A 254 26.38 -12.76 -4.57
CA LEU A 254 25.10 -12.28 -4.07
C LEU A 254 25.22 -11.75 -2.62
N ALA A 255 24.86 -10.49 -2.45
CA ALA A 255 24.83 -9.76 -1.19
C ALA A 255 23.41 -9.44 -0.73
N THR A 256 22.49 -9.24 -1.66
CA THR A 256 21.07 -8.93 -1.38
C THR A 256 20.16 -9.93 -2.09
N LEU A 257 19.29 -10.59 -1.33
CA LEU A 257 18.20 -11.41 -1.83
C LEU A 257 16.90 -10.91 -1.20
N ASP A 258 16.12 -10.14 -1.96
CA ASP A 258 14.84 -9.60 -1.53
C ASP A 258 13.72 -10.12 -2.44
N LEU A 259 12.94 -11.07 -1.91
CA LEU A 259 11.77 -11.69 -2.55
C LEU A 259 10.51 -11.45 -1.71
N TYR A 260 10.50 -10.40 -0.88
CA TYR A 260 9.41 -10.01 0.00
C TYR A 260 8.07 -9.98 -0.71
N TYR A 261 7.04 -10.50 -0.03
CA TYR A 261 5.64 -10.47 -0.50
C TYR A 261 5.48 -11.04 -1.92
N ASN A 262 5.67 -12.35 -2.03
CA ASN A 262 5.47 -13.19 -3.21
C ASN A 262 4.78 -14.50 -2.81
N HIS A 263 4.87 -15.53 -3.63
CA HIS A 263 4.30 -16.86 -3.37
C HIS A 263 5.36 -17.96 -3.47
N PHE A 264 6.63 -17.64 -3.19
CA PHE A 264 7.69 -18.67 -3.16
C PHE A 264 7.40 -19.70 -2.09
N GLY A 265 7.53 -20.98 -2.43
CA GLY A 265 7.30 -22.12 -1.55
C GLY A 265 8.47 -23.10 -1.54
N GLY A 266 8.24 -24.28 -0.94
CA GLY A 266 9.28 -25.30 -0.79
C GLY A 266 10.33 -24.91 0.26
N GLU A 267 11.34 -25.76 0.39
CA GLU A 267 12.42 -25.61 1.37
C GLU A 267 13.50 -24.62 0.90
N LEU A 268 14.18 -24.00 1.84
CA LEU A 268 15.36 -23.19 1.54
C LEU A 268 16.52 -24.09 1.08
N PRO A 269 17.34 -23.66 0.10
CA PRO A 269 18.47 -24.43 -0.42
C PRO A 269 19.41 -24.92 0.69
N LEU A 270 19.66 -26.22 0.75
CA LEU A 270 20.48 -26.84 1.80
C LEU A 270 21.92 -26.26 1.85
N ASN A 271 22.45 -25.83 0.73
CA ASN A 271 23.79 -25.29 0.60
C ASN A 271 23.85 -23.76 0.59
N LEU A 272 22.80 -23.07 1.07
CA LEU A 272 22.71 -21.61 1.06
C LEU A 272 23.94 -20.93 1.68
N GLY A 273 24.58 -21.57 2.65
CA GLY A 273 25.81 -21.12 3.29
C GLY A 273 27.01 -20.93 2.37
N LYS A 274 26.97 -21.36 1.10
CA LYS A 274 27.99 -21.04 0.10
C LYS A 274 27.98 -19.58 -0.31
N LEU A 275 26.86 -18.88 -0.10
CA LEU A 275 26.69 -17.43 -0.40
C LEU A 275 27.40 -16.58 0.68
N SER A 276 28.71 -16.64 0.75
CA SER A 276 29.51 -16.01 1.80
C SER A 276 29.50 -14.47 1.79
N LYS A 277 28.96 -13.85 0.74
CA LYS A 277 28.80 -12.38 0.63
C LYS A 277 27.43 -11.89 1.05
N LEU A 278 26.48 -12.79 1.29
CA LEU A 278 25.08 -12.47 1.60
C LEU A 278 24.98 -11.63 2.87
N LYS A 279 24.32 -10.48 2.77
CA LYS A 279 24.14 -9.49 3.85
C LYS A 279 22.65 -9.26 4.18
N PHE A 280 21.83 -9.11 3.16
CA PHE A 280 20.41 -8.80 3.30
C PHE A 280 19.58 -9.91 2.68
N VAL A 281 18.81 -10.59 3.52
CA VAL A 281 17.89 -11.66 3.13
C VAL A 281 16.52 -11.26 3.59
N ASN A 282 15.63 -10.98 2.65
CA ASN A 282 14.24 -10.66 2.94
C ASN A 282 13.33 -11.59 2.12
N LEU A 283 12.78 -12.58 2.78
CA LEU A 283 11.85 -13.57 2.24
C LEU A 283 10.51 -13.53 3.00
N ASP A 284 10.24 -12.45 3.74
CA ASP A 284 8.99 -12.26 4.48
C ASP A 284 7.78 -12.39 3.54
N PHE A 285 6.66 -12.88 4.08
CA PHE A 285 5.39 -13.02 3.35
C PHE A 285 5.52 -13.85 2.08
N ASN A 286 5.89 -15.12 2.26
CA ASN A 286 5.93 -16.14 1.24
C ASN A 286 5.31 -17.46 1.78
N ASN A 287 5.47 -18.56 1.05
CA ASN A 287 4.93 -19.87 1.40
C ASN A 287 6.07 -20.88 1.66
N LEU A 288 7.24 -20.40 2.10
CA LEU A 288 8.41 -21.24 2.37
C LEU A 288 8.12 -22.22 3.51
N GLU A 289 8.62 -23.44 3.42
CA GLU A 289 8.38 -24.53 4.35
C GLU A 289 9.68 -25.23 4.78
N GLY A 290 9.58 -26.21 5.68
CA GLY A 290 10.72 -26.95 6.18
C GLY A 290 11.59 -26.18 7.18
N ALA A 291 12.72 -26.76 7.54
CA ALA A 291 13.62 -26.21 8.54
C ALA A 291 14.64 -25.23 7.92
N LEU A 292 15.15 -24.32 8.76
CA LEU A 292 16.28 -23.48 8.34
C LEU A 292 17.50 -24.36 8.06
N PRO A 293 18.14 -24.27 6.88
CA PRO A 293 19.28 -25.09 6.53
C PRO A 293 20.45 -24.81 7.49
N PRO A 294 21.07 -25.84 8.08
CA PRO A 294 22.20 -25.66 8.99
C PRO A 294 23.37 -24.87 8.37
N SER A 295 23.49 -24.89 7.04
CA SER A 295 24.52 -24.15 6.33
C SER A 295 24.33 -22.63 6.38
N LEU A 296 23.13 -22.13 6.66
CA LEU A 296 22.79 -20.71 6.73
C LEU A 296 23.75 -19.93 7.65
N ILE A 297 24.16 -20.53 8.75
CA ILE A 297 25.13 -19.95 9.71
C ILE A 297 26.51 -19.64 9.09
N ASN A 298 26.84 -20.21 7.94
CA ASN A 298 28.08 -19.93 7.23
C ASN A 298 28.02 -18.64 6.39
N CYS A 299 26.84 -18.03 6.23
CA CYS A 299 26.67 -16.70 5.66
C CYS A 299 27.03 -15.62 6.71
N THR A 300 28.27 -15.61 7.16
CA THR A 300 28.75 -14.82 8.32
C THR A 300 28.64 -13.31 8.16
N LYS A 301 28.32 -12.82 6.96
CA LYS A 301 28.11 -11.39 6.66
C LYS A 301 26.66 -10.93 6.75
N ILE A 302 25.75 -11.83 7.10
CA ILE A 302 24.33 -11.45 7.22
C ILE A 302 24.17 -10.34 8.26
N VAL A 303 23.53 -9.28 7.84
CA VAL A 303 23.13 -8.10 8.63
C VAL A 303 21.64 -8.15 8.96
N GLU A 304 20.82 -8.53 7.99
CA GLU A 304 19.38 -8.68 8.16
C GLU A 304 18.90 -10.03 7.62
N LEU A 305 18.19 -10.78 8.46
CA LEU A 305 17.56 -12.05 8.13
C LEU A 305 16.09 -11.97 8.45
N LEU A 306 15.27 -11.77 7.42
CA LEU A 306 13.83 -11.57 7.51
C LEU A 306 13.13 -12.73 6.78
N LEU A 307 12.50 -13.61 7.54
CA LEU A 307 11.83 -14.85 7.10
C LEU A 307 10.41 -14.94 7.66
N GLY A 308 9.85 -13.84 8.14
CA GLY A 308 8.55 -13.80 8.80
C GLY A 308 7.40 -14.12 7.84
N SER A 309 6.27 -14.55 8.39
CA SER A 309 5.05 -14.89 7.63
C SER A 309 5.33 -15.89 6.51
N ASN A 310 5.78 -17.05 6.91
CA ASN A 310 6.01 -18.25 6.10
C ASN A 310 5.46 -19.50 6.82
N ASN A 311 5.76 -20.70 6.31
CA ASN A 311 5.40 -21.98 6.91
C ASN A 311 6.67 -22.73 7.43
N LEU A 312 7.74 -22.01 7.74
CA LEU A 312 9.00 -22.58 8.20
C LEU A 312 8.82 -23.25 9.58
N GLU A 313 9.55 -24.31 9.83
CA GLU A 313 9.42 -25.12 11.04
C GLU A 313 10.76 -25.57 11.63
N GLY A 314 10.72 -26.38 12.67
CA GLY A 314 11.90 -26.95 13.32
C GLY A 314 12.30 -26.24 14.62
N ASP A 315 13.23 -26.86 15.33
CA ASP A 315 13.73 -26.36 16.62
C ASP A 315 14.87 -25.36 16.39
N ILE A 316 14.58 -24.05 16.61
CA ILE A 316 15.59 -23.00 16.44
C ILE A 316 16.71 -23.03 17.47
N SER A 317 16.51 -23.70 18.63
CA SER A 317 17.52 -23.82 19.67
C SER A 317 18.77 -24.61 19.21
N MET A 318 18.60 -25.41 18.16
CA MET A 318 19.67 -26.21 17.55
C MET A 318 20.59 -25.41 16.61
N LEU A 319 20.23 -24.16 16.27
CA LEU A 319 21.01 -23.33 15.36
C LEU A 319 22.07 -22.51 16.11
N ASP A 320 23.30 -22.52 15.60
CA ASP A 320 24.40 -21.74 16.18
C ASP A 320 24.52 -20.33 15.55
N PHE A 321 23.71 -19.39 16.03
CA PHE A 321 23.74 -17.99 15.56
C PHE A 321 25.05 -17.24 15.87
N SER A 322 25.96 -17.80 16.71
CA SER A 322 27.18 -17.08 17.12
C SER A 322 28.08 -16.67 15.97
N LYS A 323 27.99 -17.37 14.83
CA LYS A 323 28.74 -17.05 13.60
C LYS A 323 28.19 -15.84 12.85
N LEU A 324 26.91 -15.47 13.07
CA LEU A 324 26.29 -14.31 12.42
C LEU A 324 26.58 -13.02 13.20
N SER A 325 27.85 -12.73 13.43
CA SER A 325 28.31 -11.65 14.29
C SER A 325 27.90 -10.24 13.82
N GLN A 326 27.52 -10.08 12.55
CA GLN A 326 27.06 -8.81 11.97
C GLN A 326 25.54 -8.63 12.04
N LEU A 327 24.81 -9.61 12.55
CA LEU A 327 23.34 -9.60 12.55
C LEU A 327 22.81 -8.43 13.38
N THR A 328 21.99 -7.60 12.74
CA THR A 328 21.32 -6.44 13.35
C THR A 328 19.81 -6.63 13.47
N LYS A 329 19.20 -7.40 12.54
CA LYS A 329 17.77 -7.71 12.54
C LYS A 329 17.56 -9.20 12.27
N LEU A 330 16.76 -9.83 13.12
CA LEU A 330 16.25 -11.18 12.95
C LEU A 330 14.73 -11.13 13.01
N ASP A 331 14.07 -11.56 11.94
CA ASP A 331 12.62 -11.71 11.91
C ASP A 331 12.25 -13.13 11.46
N LEU A 332 11.71 -13.92 12.39
CA LEU A 332 11.18 -15.26 12.19
C LEU A 332 9.70 -15.36 12.58
N ARG A 333 9.01 -14.21 12.75
CA ARG A 333 7.62 -14.19 13.21
C ARG A 333 6.69 -14.96 12.27
N LYS A 334 5.56 -15.43 12.82
CA LYS A 334 4.48 -16.09 12.08
C LYS A 334 5.02 -17.23 11.20
N ASN A 335 5.51 -18.25 11.89
CA ASN A 335 6.03 -19.50 11.37
C ASN A 335 5.66 -20.65 12.33
N ASN A 336 6.20 -21.84 12.13
CA ASN A 336 5.95 -23.02 12.97
C ASN A 336 7.19 -23.43 13.80
N PHE A 337 8.07 -22.48 14.12
CA PHE A 337 9.28 -22.78 14.90
C PHE A 337 8.98 -23.20 16.32
N THR A 338 9.79 -24.14 16.83
CA THR A 338 9.71 -24.71 18.19
C THR A 338 11.03 -24.50 18.94
N GLY A 339 11.09 -24.96 20.19
CA GLY A 339 12.27 -24.89 21.07
C GLY A 339 12.35 -23.56 21.82
N THR A 340 13.53 -23.24 22.31
CA THR A 340 13.79 -22.02 23.11
C THR A 340 14.56 -20.99 22.30
N ILE A 341 14.65 -19.76 22.81
CA ILE A 341 15.54 -18.75 22.20
C ILE A 341 16.99 -19.25 22.26
N PRO A 342 17.69 -19.39 21.12
CA PRO A 342 19.04 -19.94 21.10
C PRO A 342 20.00 -19.10 21.93
N ARG A 343 20.74 -19.70 22.87
CA ARG A 343 21.75 -18.97 23.64
C ARG A 343 22.85 -18.37 22.75
N SER A 344 23.17 -19.01 21.64
CA SER A 344 24.11 -18.50 20.63
C SER A 344 23.69 -17.15 20.03
N LEU A 345 22.38 -16.83 20.00
CA LEU A 345 21.85 -15.56 19.52
C LEU A 345 22.36 -14.38 20.37
N TYR A 346 22.58 -14.59 21.66
CA TYR A 346 23.09 -13.55 22.55
C TYR A 346 24.55 -13.15 22.26
N SER A 347 25.25 -13.88 21.39
CA SER A 347 26.57 -13.50 20.88
C SER A 347 26.52 -12.47 19.76
N CYS A 348 25.34 -12.25 19.14
CA CYS A 348 25.12 -11.29 18.07
C CYS A 348 25.00 -9.86 18.62
N ARG A 349 26.09 -9.26 19.08
CA ARG A 349 26.13 -8.02 19.88
C ARG A 349 25.58 -6.78 19.17
N PHE A 350 25.43 -6.82 17.84
CA PHE A 350 24.87 -5.73 17.05
C PHE A 350 23.36 -5.83 16.85
N LEU A 351 22.72 -6.89 17.39
CA LEU A 351 21.27 -7.08 17.28
C LEU A 351 20.52 -5.88 17.87
N LYS A 352 19.67 -5.29 17.03
CA LYS A 352 18.77 -4.18 17.34
C LYS A 352 17.33 -4.64 17.41
N ALA A 353 16.96 -5.66 16.61
CA ALA A 353 15.60 -6.14 16.52
C ALA A 353 15.54 -7.66 16.49
N ILE A 354 14.63 -8.21 17.30
CA ILE A 354 14.27 -9.64 17.36
C ILE A 354 12.76 -9.76 17.23
N GLY A 355 12.29 -10.36 16.13
CA GLY A 355 10.90 -10.71 15.87
C GLY A 355 10.75 -12.24 15.86
N LEU A 356 10.13 -12.80 16.90
CA LEU A 356 9.88 -14.24 17.06
C LEU A 356 8.39 -14.53 17.35
N SER A 357 7.53 -13.52 17.27
CA SER A 357 6.10 -13.67 17.60
C SER A 357 5.39 -14.65 16.66
N GLU A 358 4.26 -15.20 17.12
CA GLU A 358 3.44 -16.15 16.35
C GLU A 358 4.25 -17.37 15.89
N ASN A 359 4.77 -18.12 16.89
CA ASN A 359 5.47 -19.38 16.74
C ASN A 359 5.06 -20.33 17.87
N HIS A 360 5.79 -21.43 18.04
CA HIS A 360 5.60 -22.41 19.11
C HIS A 360 6.78 -22.45 20.07
N LEU A 361 7.46 -21.32 20.23
CA LEU A 361 8.62 -21.20 21.12
C LEU A 361 8.20 -21.28 22.58
N GLU A 362 9.08 -21.82 23.44
CA GLU A 362 8.81 -22.01 24.84
C GLU A 362 10.01 -21.64 25.75
N GLY A 363 9.87 -21.86 27.02
CA GLY A 363 10.93 -21.62 28.02
C GLY A 363 10.80 -20.24 28.68
N GLN A 364 11.92 -19.70 29.15
CA GLN A 364 12.00 -18.43 29.87
C GLN A 364 12.97 -17.49 29.20
N ILE A 365 12.84 -16.19 29.49
CA ILE A 365 13.83 -15.19 29.08
C ILE A 365 15.05 -15.30 29.97
N GLU A 366 16.21 -15.55 29.38
CA GLU A 366 17.48 -15.72 30.11
C GLU A 366 18.23 -14.40 30.26
N ALA A 367 19.00 -14.29 31.36
CA ALA A 367 19.75 -13.05 31.67
C ALA A 367 20.82 -12.72 30.63
N GLU A 368 21.29 -13.67 29.87
CA GLU A 368 22.24 -13.50 28.79
C GLU A 368 21.76 -12.54 27.68
N ILE A 369 20.45 -12.31 27.54
CA ILE A 369 19.89 -11.28 26.63
C ILE A 369 20.46 -9.90 26.93
N LEU A 370 20.92 -9.64 28.14
CA LEU A 370 21.55 -8.37 28.55
C LEU A 370 22.88 -8.11 27.83
N SER A 371 23.47 -9.10 27.15
CA SER A 371 24.63 -8.93 26.28
C SER A 371 24.30 -8.12 25.03
N LEU A 372 23.02 -8.10 24.62
CA LEU A 372 22.53 -7.38 23.45
C LEU A 372 22.30 -5.90 23.76
N LYS A 373 23.37 -5.14 23.93
CA LYS A 373 23.33 -3.72 24.36
C LYS A 373 22.57 -2.81 23.43
N SER A 374 22.43 -3.18 22.14
CA SER A 374 21.76 -2.40 21.11
C SER A 374 20.29 -2.80 20.92
N LEU A 375 19.79 -3.80 21.65
CA LEU A 375 18.44 -4.33 21.47
C LEU A 375 17.39 -3.24 21.74
N SER A 376 16.70 -2.81 20.70
CA SER A 376 15.69 -1.75 20.76
C SER A 376 14.27 -2.25 20.51
N PHE A 377 14.13 -3.42 19.89
CA PHE A 377 12.85 -4.03 19.56
C PHE A 377 12.90 -5.53 19.92
N LEU A 378 11.91 -5.97 20.70
CA LEU A 378 11.73 -7.36 21.06
C LEU A 378 10.25 -7.74 20.94
N SER A 379 9.94 -8.66 20.03
CA SER A 379 8.60 -9.22 19.83
C SER A 379 8.61 -10.72 20.00
N LEU A 380 7.94 -11.19 21.08
CA LEU A 380 7.86 -12.59 21.48
C LEU A 380 6.40 -13.08 21.60
N GLY A 381 5.44 -12.26 21.18
CA GLY A 381 4.02 -12.54 21.35
C GLY A 381 3.57 -13.83 20.68
N TYR A 382 2.45 -14.40 21.16
CA TYR A 382 1.84 -15.64 20.64
C TYR A 382 2.84 -16.80 20.56
N ASN A 383 3.51 -17.04 21.70
CA ASN A 383 4.39 -18.17 21.97
C ASN A 383 4.00 -18.81 23.33
N ARG A 384 4.81 -19.73 23.82
CA ARG A 384 4.57 -20.46 25.08
C ARG A 384 5.58 -20.11 26.17
N PHE A 385 6.05 -18.84 26.18
CA PHE A 385 6.99 -18.39 27.21
C PHE A 385 6.33 -18.32 28.57
N THR A 386 7.13 -18.56 29.62
CA THR A 386 6.71 -18.58 31.02
C THR A 386 7.59 -17.70 31.89
N ASN A 387 7.16 -17.45 33.16
CA ASN A 387 7.84 -16.61 34.13
C ASN A 387 7.92 -15.10 33.71
N LEU A 388 6.74 -14.48 33.56
CA LEU A 388 6.62 -13.05 33.21
C LEU A 388 7.39 -12.15 34.19
N THR A 389 7.28 -12.41 35.50
CA THR A 389 7.99 -11.61 36.53
C THR A 389 9.50 -11.70 36.38
N GLY A 390 10.05 -12.89 36.15
CA GLY A 390 11.49 -13.05 35.86
C GLY A 390 11.89 -12.33 34.56
N ALA A 391 11.10 -12.48 33.49
CA ALA A 391 11.33 -11.81 32.21
C ALA A 391 11.36 -10.29 32.37
N MET A 392 10.41 -9.69 33.10
CA MET A 392 10.34 -8.25 33.34
C MET A 392 11.55 -7.75 34.14
N LYS A 393 11.97 -8.47 35.20
CA LYS A 393 13.17 -8.14 35.99
C LYS A 393 14.45 -8.14 35.17
N ILE A 394 14.57 -9.02 34.18
CA ILE A 394 15.71 -9.06 33.25
C ILE A 394 15.61 -7.93 32.23
N LEU A 395 14.49 -7.85 31.53
CA LEU A 395 14.31 -6.93 30.38
C LEU A 395 14.35 -5.46 30.78
N MET A 396 13.96 -5.10 32.01
CA MET A 396 14.07 -3.72 32.52
C MET A 396 15.49 -3.17 32.45
N SER A 397 16.49 -4.04 32.49
CA SER A 397 17.91 -3.67 32.35
C SER A 397 18.37 -3.48 30.91
N CYS A 398 17.53 -3.75 29.91
CA CYS A 398 17.80 -3.47 28.49
C CYS A 398 17.57 -1.98 28.20
N LYS A 399 18.60 -1.16 28.42
CA LYS A 399 18.51 0.32 28.36
C LYS A 399 18.12 0.85 26.98
N SER A 400 18.41 0.13 25.89
CA SER A 400 18.10 0.53 24.51
C SER A 400 16.70 0.13 24.05
N LEU A 401 15.92 -0.57 24.89
CA LEU A 401 14.63 -1.14 24.48
C LEU A 401 13.58 -0.03 24.31
N HIS A 402 13.01 0.06 23.10
CA HIS A 402 11.96 1.01 22.73
C HIS A 402 10.60 0.33 22.53
N ALA A 403 10.60 -0.93 22.07
CA ALA A 403 9.37 -1.70 21.87
C ALA A 403 9.50 -3.10 22.48
N LEU A 404 8.52 -3.47 23.30
CA LEU A 404 8.39 -4.78 23.94
C LEU A 404 6.99 -5.31 23.70
N LEU A 405 6.89 -6.34 22.85
CA LEU A 405 5.64 -6.95 22.42
C LEU A 405 5.59 -8.40 22.89
N LEU A 406 4.76 -8.66 23.91
CA LEU A 406 4.65 -9.97 24.59
C LEU A 406 3.22 -10.54 24.52
N SER A 407 2.33 -9.92 23.76
CA SER A 407 0.91 -10.32 23.66
C SER A 407 0.75 -11.81 23.31
N GLY A 408 -0.18 -12.51 23.99
CA GLY A 408 -0.42 -13.94 23.75
C GLY A 408 0.69 -14.87 24.24
N SER A 409 1.65 -14.36 25.01
CA SER A 409 2.66 -15.15 25.72
C SER A 409 2.47 -15.02 27.24
N PHE A 410 3.14 -15.83 28.05
CA PHE A 410 3.01 -15.84 29.52
C PHE A 410 1.56 -16.02 29.99
N VAL A 411 0.82 -16.90 29.32
CA VAL A 411 -0.64 -17.04 29.48
C VAL A 411 -1.00 -17.56 30.88
N GLY A 412 -1.93 -16.84 31.55
CA GLY A 412 -2.49 -17.23 32.85
C GLY A 412 -1.64 -16.84 34.06
N GLU A 413 -0.58 -16.07 33.86
CA GLU A 413 0.27 -15.56 34.93
C GLU A 413 -0.30 -14.31 35.63
N GLY A 414 0.33 -13.85 36.71
CA GLY A 414 0.07 -12.58 37.35
C GLY A 414 0.90 -11.44 36.71
N ILE A 415 0.33 -10.26 36.61
CA ILE A 415 1.12 -9.05 36.29
C ILE A 415 2.10 -8.83 37.45
N PRO A 416 3.42 -8.60 37.20
CA PRO A 416 4.37 -8.31 38.27
C PRO A 416 3.90 -7.15 39.14
N SER A 417 3.74 -7.41 40.43
CA SER A 417 3.27 -6.42 41.40
C SER A 417 4.33 -5.33 41.68
N ASP A 418 3.96 -4.29 42.39
CA ASP A 418 4.90 -3.26 42.82
C ASP A 418 5.93 -3.83 43.83
N ASP A 419 5.54 -4.83 44.63
CA ASP A 419 6.46 -5.52 45.56
C ASP A 419 7.46 -6.39 44.79
N ASP A 420 7.07 -6.98 43.64
CA ASP A 420 7.99 -7.70 42.77
C ASP A 420 9.02 -6.79 42.10
N MET A 421 8.69 -5.52 41.92
CA MET A 421 9.45 -4.53 41.16
C MET A 421 9.95 -3.38 42.05
N VAL A 422 10.27 -3.62 43.31
CA VAL A 422 10.67 -2.57 44.30
C VAL A 422 11.80 -1.68 43.79
N ASP A 423 12.84 -2.28 43.20
CA ASP A 423 14.00 -1.57 42.67
C ASP A 423 13.85 -1.16 41.20
N PHE A 424 12.60 -0.98 40.72
CA PHE A 424 12.36 -0.64 39.34
C PHE A 424 12.97 0.70 38.93
N ASP A 425 14.04 0.67 38.16
CA ASP A 425 14.65 1.84 37.49
C ASP A 425 14.98 1.48 36.01
N GLY A 426 14.04 0.77 35.36
CA GLY A 426 14.24 0.24 34.03
C GLY A 426 13.37 0.86 32.96
N PHE A 427 13.47 0.35 31.75
CA PHE A 427 12.66 0.72 30.59
C PHE A 427 12.63 2.22 30.28
N GLN A 428 13.71 2.93 30.56
CA GLN A 428 13.79 4.41 30.43
C GLN A 428 13.46 4.90 29.02
N ASN A 429 13.67 4.07 27.99
CA ASN A 429 13.43 4.41 26.58
C ASN A 429 12.21 3.71 25.98
N LEU A 430 11.46 2.93 26.78
CA LEU A 430 10.32 2.15 26.26
C LEU A 430 9.20 3.07 25.79
N ARG A 431 8.79 2.91 24.54
CA ARG A 431 7.73 3.67 23.85
C ARG A 431 6.49 2.82 23.59
N VAL A 432 6.68 1.53 23.31
CA VAL A 432 5.60 0.59 23.02
C VAL A 432 5.68 -0.58 23.97
N PHE A 433 4.60 -0.82 24.71
CA PHE A 433 4.47 -1.96 25.61
C PHE A 433 3.15 -2.68 25.39
N SER A 434 3.22 -3.98 25.09
CA SER A 434 2.05 -4.81 24.81
C SER A 434 2.09 -6.13 25.56
N LEU A 435 1.04 -6.37 26.34
CA LEU A 435 0.74 -7.60 27.11
C LEU A 435 -0.72 -8.04 26.88
N ALA A 436 -1.25 -7.89 25.68
CA ALA A 436 -2.62 -8.30 25.39
C ALA A 436 -2.75 -9.82 25.21
N TYR A 437 -3.96 -10.36 25.34
CA TYR A 437 -4.27 -11.79 25.12
C TYR A 437 -3.42 -12.75 25.95
N CYS A 438 -2.96 -12.35 27.12
CA CYS A 438 -2.15 -13.20 28.00
C CYS A 438 -2.96 -13.81 29.14
N ASN A 439 -4.27 -13.52 29.24
CA ASN A 439 -5.11 -13.97 30.35
C ASN A 439 -4.52 -13.64 31.73
N LEU A 440 -3.83 -12.50 31.84
CA LEU A 440 -3.12 -12.07 33.05
C LEU A 440 -4.09 -11.63 34.13
N THR A 441 -3.75 -11.96 35.38
CA THR A 441 -4.46 -11.53 36.60
C THR A 441 -3.72 -10.42 37.31
N GLY A 442 -4.41 -9.74 38.24
CA GLY A 442 -3.84 -8.66 39.06
C GLY A 442 -4.41 -7.29 38.71
N GLN A 443 -3.71 -6.24 39.05
CA GLN A 443 -4.09 -4.83 38.78
C GLN A 443 -3.03 -4.14 37.94
N ILE A 444 -3.37 -2.97 37.38
CA ILE A 444 -2.40 -2.12 36.66
C ILE A 444 -1.39 -1.58 37.67
N PRO A 445 -0.10 -2.01 37.64
CA PRO A 445 0.85 -1.73 38.71
C PRO A 445 1.43 -0.31 38.60
N VAL A 446 1.80 0.28 39.76
CA VAL A 446 2.30 1.67 39.83
C VAL A 446 3.66 1.84 39.16
N TRP A 447 4.51 0.79 39.08
CA TRP A 447 5.80 0.89 38.43
C TRP A 447 5.70 1.32 36.93
N LEU A 448 4.58 1.06 36.25
CA LEU A 448 4.33 1.59 34.90
C LEU A 448 4.33 3.13 34.85
N SER A 449 4.05 3.84 35.95
CA SER A 449 4.08 5.31 36.04
C SER A 449 5.47 5.91 35.80
N LYS A 450 6.52 5.08 35.94
CA LYS A 450 7.91 5.47 35.70
C LYS A 450 8.27 5.52 34.22
N LEU A 451 7.45 4.94 33.31
CA LEU A 451 7.69 4.84 31.87
C LEU A 451 7.38 6.17 31.15
N LYS A 452 8.20 7.20 31.35
CA LYS A 452 7.94 8.58 30.87
C LYS A 452 7.97 8.71 29.32
N ASN A 453 8.60 7.76 28.64
CA ASN A 453 8.65 7.73 27.17
C ASN A 453 7.56 6.87 26.54
N LEU A 454 6.68 6.25 27.35
CA LEU A 454 5.61 5.37 26.85
C LEU A 454 4.62 6.14 25.98
N GLU A 455 4.39 5.66 24.77
CA GLU A 455 3.48 6.20 23.76
C GLU A 455 2.26 5.30 23.56
N MET A 456 2.47 3.97 23.64
CA MET A 456 1.42 2.98 23.45
C MET A 456 1.44 1.96 24.59
N LEU A 457 0.28 1.78 25.24
CA LEU A 457 0.03 0.76 26.25
C LEU A 457 -1.11 -0.15 25.81
N VAL A 458 -0.83 -1.44 25.60
CA VAL A 458 -1.81 -2.43 25.16
C VAL A 458 -1.85 -3.59 26.16
N MET A 459 -2.95 -3.68 26.91
CA MET A 459 -3.18 -4.72 27.92
C MET A 459 -4.58 -5.32 27.81
N SER A 460 -5.17 -5.27 26.61
CA SER A 460 -6.50 -5.82 26.31
C SER A 460 -6.54 -7.36 26.39
N PHE A 461 -7.74 -7.90 26.52
CA PHE A 461 -7.98 -9.36 26.58
C PHE A 461 -7.18 -10.06 27.67
N ASN A 462 -7.38 -9.57 28.91
CA ASN A 462 -6.81 -10.16 30.14
C ASN A 462 -7.88 -10.26 31.23
N GLN A 463 -7.48 -10.64 32.44
CA GLN A 463 -8.34 -10.69 33.65
C GLN A 463 -7.93 -9.61 34.65
N ILE A 464 -7.50 -8.43 34.17
CA ILE A 464 -7.05 -7.32 35.00
C ILE A 464 -8.24 -6.76 35.78
N THR A 465 -8.05 -6.58 37.10
CA THR A 465 -9.06 -6.04 38.02
C THR A 465 -8.66 -4.68 38.57
N GLY A 466 -9.52 -4.12 39.44
CA GLY A 466 -9.27 -2.81 40.09
C GLY A 466 -9.52 -1.63 39.16
N PRO A 467 -9.27 -0.39 39.65
CA PRO A 467 -9.53 0.81 38.88
C PRO A 467 -8.42 1.16 37.89
N ILE A 468 -8.75 1.94 36.86
CA ILE A 468 -7.75 2.58 36.00
C ILE A 468 -7.01 3.63 36.84
N PRO A 469 -5.68 3.52 37.01
CA PRO A 469 -4.96 4.46 37.85
C PRO A 469 -4.90 5.87 37.23
N SER A 470 -5.14 6.89 38.05
CA SER A 470 -5.11 8.30 37.62
C SER A 470 -3.76 8.77 37.10
N TRP A 471 -2.66 8.15 37.53
CA TRP A 471 -1.32 8.48 37.06
C TRP A 471 -1.09 8.18 35.57
N LEU A 472 -1.91 7.35 34.94
CA LEU A 472 -1.83 7.17 33.47
C LEU A 472 -2.01 8.50 32.72
N GLY A 473 -2.87 9.40 33.24
CA GLY A 473 -3.13 10.70 32.64
C GLY A 473 -1.98 11.71 32.73
N ILE A 474 -0.91 11.41 33.46
CA ILE A 474 0.28 12.28 33.56
C ILE A 474 1.46 11.79 32.72
N LEU A 475 1.32 10.68 32.00
CA LEU A 475 2.38 10.18 31.13
C LEU A 475 2.50 11.11 29.89
N PRO A 476 3.66 11.75 29.70
CA PRO A 476 3.74 12.91 28.80
C PRO A 476 3.64 12.56 27.31
N ARG A 477 3.87 11.30 26.95
CA ARG A 477 3.90 10.83 25.55
C ARG A 477 2.79 9.86 25.19
N LEU A 478 2.04 9.37 26.19
CA LEU A 478 1.00 8.35 25.99
C LEU A 478 -0.13 8.92 25.13
N PHE A 479 -0.46 8.23 24.04
CA PHE A 479 -1.54 8.61 23.13
C PHE A 479 -2.42 7.42 22.71
N TYR A 480 -1.95 6.20 22.90
CA TYR A 480 -2.69 4.99 22.60
C TYR A 480 -2.83 4.14 23.85
N ILE A 481 -4.06 3.89 24.28
CA ILE A 481 -4.37 3.06 25.45
C ILE A 481 -5.41 2.02 25.01
N SER A 482 -5.10 0.75 25.16
CA SER A 482 -6.06 -0.36 25.00
C SER A 482 -6.05 -1.24 26.24
N LEU A 483 -7.14 -1.14 27.00
CA LEU A 483 -7.42 -1.91 28.21
C LEU A 483 -8.73 -2.71 28.08
N SER A 484 -9.24 -2.85 26.88
CA SER A 484 -10.52 -3.51 26.60
C SER A 484 -10.50 -5.00 26.97
N HIS A 485 -11.66 -5.59 27.14
CA HIS A 485 -11.83 -7.02 27.48
C HIS A 485 -11.02 -7.42 28.74
N ASN A 486 -11.36 -6.78 29.85
CA ASN A 486 -10.80 -7.03 31.18
C ASN A 486 -11.92 -7.05 32.24
N GLN A 487 -11.56 -7.07 33.50
CA GLN A 487 -12.47 -6.98 34.66
C GLN A 487 -12.23 -5.68 35.43
N ILE A 488 -11.75 -4.64 34.74
CA ILE A 488 -11.44 -3.33 35.31
C ILE A 488 -12.75 -2.71 35.83
N SER A 489 -12.69 -2.11 37.03
CA SER A 489 -13.84 -1.51 37.71
C SER A 489 -13.54 -0.08 38.17
N GLY A 490 -14.45 0.53 38.91
CA GLY A 490 -14.32 1.94 39.35
C GLY A 490 -14.77 2.91 38.27
N GLU A 491 -14.44 4.18 38.44
CA GLU A 491 -14.86 5.26 37.54
C GLU A 491 -13.79 5.56 36.48
N PHE A 492 -14.21 6.20 35.37
CA PHE A 492 -13.28 6.73 34.37
C PHE A 492 -12.45 7.87 34.97
N PRO A 493 -11.11 7.75 35.04
CA PRO A 493 -10.30 8.79 35.67
C PRO A 493 -10.22 10.04 34.80
N LYS A 494 -10.67 11.18 35.33
CA LYS A 494 -10.67 12.49 34.64
C LYS A 494 -9.26 12.91 34.14
N GLN A 495 -8.22 12.37 34.76
CA GLN A 495 -6.84 12.62 34.38
C GLN A 495 -6.51 12.11 32.97
N LEU A 496 -7.15 11.04 32.50
CA LEU A 496 -6.97 10.56 31.13
C LEU A 496 -7.39 11.59 30.07
N CYS A 497 -8.38 12.44 30.42
CA CYS A 497 -8.82 13.53 29.54
C CYS A 497 -7.75 14.63 29.36
N ARG A 498 -6.66 14.58 30.14
CA ARG A 498 -5.60 15.60 30.17
C ARG A 498 -4.25 15.05 29.70
N LEU A 499 -4.25 13.92 29.01
CA LEU A 499 -3.03 13.38 28.38
C LEU A 499 -2.43 14.43 27.44
N PRO A 500 -1.16 14.86 27.65
CA PRO A 500 -0.58 15.98 26.89
C PRO A 500 -0.60 15.78 25.39
N ARG A 501 -0.44 14.54 24.92
CA ARG A 501 -0.49 14.19 23.50
C ARG A 501 -1.88 14.27 22.85
N LEU A 502 -2.94 14.24 23.65
CA LEU A 502 -4.32 14.40 23.18
C LEU A 502 -4.77 15.87 23.19
N LEU A 503 -4.01 16.77 23.85
CA LEU A 503 -4.32 18.18 23.96
C LEU A 503 -3.59 19.04 22.92
N TYR A 504 -2.33 18.70 22.61
CA TYR A 504 -1.44 19.55 21.81
C TYR A 504 -0.75 18.77 20.72
N GLU A 505 -0.76 19.33 19.51
CA GLU A 505 0.09 18.82 18.44
C GLU A 505 1.58 19.05 18.76
N PRO A 506 2.46 18.10 18.44
CA PRO A 506 3.89 18.35 18.57
C PRO A 506 4.30 19.49 17.65
N LEU A 507 5.09 20.43 18.17
CA LEU A 507 5.70 21.49 17.38
C LEU A 507 6.44 20.90 16.17
N ALA A 508 6.29 21.49 14.99
CA ALA A 508 6.91 21.01 13.75
C ALA A 508 8.43 20.76 13.88
N SER A 509 9.12 21.58 14.72
CA SER A 509 10.55 21.41 15.07
C SER A 509 10.83 20.15 15.92
N GLN A 510 9.80 19.55 16.51
CA GLN A 510 9.90 18.34 17.34
C GLN A 510 9.29 17.12 16.64
N ALA A 511 8.60 17.30 15.52
CA ALA A 511 7.93 16.20 14.80
C ALA A 511 8.91 15.06 14.49
N ASN A 512 10.09 15.37 13.95
CA ASN A 512 11.15 14.37 13.67
C ASN A 512 11.68 13.66 14.93
N LYS A 513 11.53 14.26 16.10
CA LYS A 513 11.96 13.68 17.38
C LYS A 513 10.97 12.65 17.93
N TYR A 514 9.73 12.69 17.45
CA TYR A 514 8.65 11.77 17.81
C TYR A 514 8.44 10.67 16.77
N GLU A 515 9.06 10.78 15.59
CA GLU A 515 8.97 9.75 14.59
C GLU A 515 9.82 8.55 15.01
N PHE A 516 9.16 7.43 15.30
CA PHE A 516 9.79 6.16 15.60
C PHE A 516 9.25 5.13 14.63
N GLU A 517 10.15 4.49 13.95
CA GLU A 517 9.85 3.40 13.04
C GLU A 517 10.26 2.08 13.66
N LEU A 518 9.33 1.15 13.71
CA LEU A 518 9.62 -0.20 14.17
C LEU A 518 10.59 -0.86 13.19
N PRO A 519 11.68 -1.45 13.66
CA PRO A 519 12.73 -1.99 12.79
C PRO A 519 12.31 -3.25 12.03
N VAL A 520 11.27 -3.93 12.48
CA VAL A 520 10.58 -5.06 11.83
C VAL A 520 9.08 -4.91 12.04
N PHE A 521 8.27 -5.59 11.25
CA PHE A 521 6.83 -5.58 11.48
C PHE A 521 6.49 -6.19 12.85
N GLY A 522 5.78 -5.45 13.69
CA GLY A 522 5.29 -5.92 14.97
C GLY A 522 3.81 -6.29 14.86
N PHE A 523 3.41 -7.43 15.43
CA PHE A 523 2.00 -7.71 15.62
C PHE A 523 1.58 -7.13 16.99
N MET A 524 0.72 -6.12 16.92
CA MET A 524 -0.01 -5.63 18.07
C MET A 524 -1.47 -6.06 17.92
N SER A 525 -1.91 -6.89 18.84
CA SER A 525 -3.26 -7.43 18.85
C SER A 525 -4.32 -6.33 18.76
N GLY A 526 -5.29 -6.53 17.86
CA GLY A 526 -6.38 -5.57 17.64
C GLY A 526 -6.02 -4.37 16.75
N ILE A 527 -4.77 -4.20 16.38
CA ILE A 527 -4.32 -3.16 15.45
C ILE A 527 -4.00 -3.84 14.12
N GLN A 528 -4.74 -3.50 13.07
CA GLN A 528 -4.33 -3.89 11.71
C GLN A 528 -2.94 -3.32 11.46
N VAL A 529 -1.98 -4.20 11.19
CA VAL A 529 -0.62 -3.79 10.80
C VAL A 529 -0.75 -3.14 9.43
N PHE A 530 -0.77 -1.81 9.40
CA PHE A 530 -0.58 -1.08 8.16
C PHE A 530 0.87 -1.30 7.68
N PRO A 531 1.13 -1.22 6.37
CA PRO A 531 2.47 -1.43 5.81
C PRO A 531 3.51 -0.40 6.30
N SER A 532 3.12 0.56 7.13
CA SER A 532 4.02 1.53 7.73
C SER A 532 4.43 1.10 9.14
N GLN A 533 5.72 0.99 9.36
CA GLN A 533 6.34 0.72 10.66
C GLN A 533 6.38 1.95 11.57
N LYS A 534 5.90 3.11 11.11
CA LYS A 534 5.96 4.39 11.83
C LYS A 534 4.85 4.51 12.86
N LEU A 535 5.18 4.80 14.12
CA LEU A 535 4.20 5.01 15.17
C LEU A 535 3.26 6.20 14.92
N SER A 536 3.69 7.16 14.10
CA SER A 536 2.87 8.33 13.73
C SER A 536 1.60 7.98 12.94
N PHE A 537 1.50 6.78 12.36
CA PHE A 537 0.30 6.30 11.67
C PHE A 537 -0.74 5.65 12.59
N TYR A 538 -0.39 5.42 13.87
CA TYR A 538 -1.37 4.91 14.82
C TYR A 538 -2.25 6.04 15.34
N ARG A 539 -3.56 5.75 15.44
CA ARG A 539 -4.57 6.70 15.90
C ARG A 539 -4.35 7.06 17.37
N LEU A 540 -4.71 8.28 17.72
CA LEU A 540 -4.82 8.69 19.12
C LEU A 540 -6.09 8.06 19.69
N TRP A 541 -5.93 7.08 20.59
CA TRP A 541 -7.00 6.15 20.96
C TRP A 541 -7.08 5.88 22.45
N ILE A 542 -8.32 5.86 22.96
CA ILE A 542 -8.64 5.33 24.29
C ILE A 542 -9.70 4.24 24.10
N ASP A 543 -9.31 2.99 24.36
CA ASP A 543 -10.18 1.83 24.34
C ASP A 543 -10.18 1.16 25.73
N ILE A 544 -11.33 1.27 26.40
CA ILE A 544 -11.61 0.62 27.68
C ILE A 544 -12.92 -0.19 27.63
N SER A 545 -13.33 -0.56 26.43
CA SER A 545 -14.55 -1.31 26.19
C SER A 545 -14.50 -2.69 26.87
N ASN A 546 -15.66 -3.27 27.07
CA ASN A 546 -15.81 -4.61 27.65
C ASN A 546 -15.08 -4.77 29.01
N ASN A 547 -15.57 -4.00 30.00
CA ASN A 547 -15.07 -3.95 31.39
C ASN A 547 -16.26 -3.77 32.37
N ASN A 548 -15.96 -3.55 33.64
CA ASN A 548 -16.95 -3.31 34.71
C ASN A 548 -16.91 -1.84 35.19
N ILE A 549 -16.58 -0.90 34.31
CA ILE A 549 -16.41 0.54 34.66
C ILE A 549 -17.79 1.16 34.90
N VAL A 550 -17.90 1.93 35.97
CA VAL A 550 -19.13 2.58 36.41
C VAL A 550 -19.00 4.10 36.40
N GLY A 551 -20.09 4.80 36.75
CA GLY A 551 -20.12 6.26 36.88
C GLY A 551 -20.46 6.95 35.58
N GLU A 552 -20.21 8.25 35.53
CA GLU A 552 -20.54 9.09 34.37
C GLU A 552 -19.34 9.29 33.44
N ILE A 553 -19.60 9.55 32.16
CA ILE A 553 -18.57 10.01 31.22
C ILE A 553 -18.19 11.43 31.62
N PRO A 554 -16.92 11.71 31.98
CA PRO A 554 -16.54 13.05 32.48
C PRO A 554 -16.61 14.11 31.37
N THR A 555 -17.14 15.28 31.69
CA THR A 555 -17.20 16.43 30.76
C THR A 555 -15.82 16.88 30.29
N GLU A 556 -14.80 16.63 31.09
CA GLU A 556 -13.39 16.90 30.81
C GLU A 556 -12.89 16.17 29.56
N ILE A 557 -13.57 15.10 29.07
CA ILE A 557 -13.21 14.39 27.85
C ILE A 557 -13.14 15.31 26.64
N GLY A 558 -13.99 16.37 26.61
CA GLY A 558 -13.97 17.38 25.56
C GLY A 558 -12.68 18.20 25.46
N GLN A 559 -11.73 18.05 26.39
CA GLN A 559 -10.42 18.69 26.31
C GLN A 559 -9.46 17.96 25.38
N SER A 560 -9.68 16.67 25.13
CA SER A 560 -8.80 15.81 24.30
C SER A 560 -9.01 16.03 22.79
N HIS A 561 -8.80 17.26 22.31
CA HIS A 561 -9.17 17.71 20.96
C HIS A 561 -8.57 16.89 19.81
N LEU A 562 -7.42 16.22 20.04
CA LEU A 562 -6.73 15.41 19.04
C LEU A 562 -7.15 13.94 19.04
N LEU A 563 -8.03 13.52 19.96
CA LEU A 563 -8.49 12.15 20.07
C LEU A 563 -9.21 11.73 18.80
N GLN A 564 -8.86 10.57 18.27
CA GLN A 564 -9.43 9.99 17.04
C GLN A 564 -10.33 8.78 17.33
N GLY A 565 -10.14 8.09 18.44
CA GLY A 565 -10.96 6.96 18.84
C GLY A 565 -11.27 6.96 20.33
N LEU A 566 -12.55 6.79 20.66
CA LEU A 566 -13.06 6.64 22.02
C LEU A 566 -14.06 5.49 22.07
N THR A 567 -13.65 4.37 22.67
CA THR A 567 -14.47 3.17 22.81
C THR A 567 -14.66 2.82 24.27
N LEU A 568 -15.89 3.04 24.75
CA LEU A 568 -16.34 2.80 26.12
C LEU A 568 -17.47 1.75 26.17
N GLY A 569 -17.79 1.10 25.04
CA GLY A 569 -18.86 0.14 24.91
C GLY A 569 -18.72 -1.05 25.85
N TYR A 570 -19.81 -1.75 26.14
CA TYR A 570 -19.85 -2.93 27.04
C TYR A 570 -19.25 -2.63 28.41
N ASN A 571 -19.81 -1.63 29.11
CA ASN A 571 -19.48 -1.23 30.48
C ASN A 571 -20.77 -0.93 31.29
N ASN A 572 -20.59 -0.35 32.45
CA ASN A 572 -21.71 0.08 33.32
C ASN A 572 -21.79 1.62 33.47
N PHE A 573 -21.39 2.36 32.44
CA PHE A 573 -21.51 3.82 32.45
C PHE A 573 -22.97 4.25 32.54
N SER A 574 -23.23 5.28 33.33
CA SER A 574 -24.56 5.87 33.56
C SER A 574 -24.55 7.39 33.30
N GLY A 575 -25.66 8.05 33.58
CA GLY A 575 -25.78 9.49 33.35
C GLY A 575 -26.00 9.81 31.87
N ILE A 576 -25.64 11.01 31.45
CA ILE A 576 -25.89 11.52 30.10
C ILE A 576 -24.63 11.47 29.24
N ILE A 577 -24.79 11.49 27.93
CA ILE A 577 -23.69 11.73 26.99
C ILE A 577 -23.33 13.21 27.08
N PRO A 578 -22.09 13.58 27.51
CA PRO A 578 -21.69 14.97 27.66
C PRO A 578 -21.66 15.71 26.31
N ASP A 579 -22.23 16.92 26.29
CA ASP A 579 -22.23 17.80 25.11
C ASP A 579 -20.80 18.13 24.63
N GLN A 580 -19.84 18.14 25.56
CA GLN A 580 -18.41 18.43 25.35
C GLN A 580 -17.71 17.43 24.42
N ILE A 581 -18.29 16.24 24.18
CA ILE A 581 -17.76 15.28 23.19
C ILE A 581 -17.73 15.90 21.79
N SER A 582 -18.65 16.84 21.51
CA SER A 582 -18.66 17.61 20.25
C SER A 582 -17.39 18.45 20.00
N ASN A 583 -16.55 18.64 21.01
CA ASN A 583 -15.26 19.34 20.90
C ASN A 583 -14.16 18.45 20.29
N LEU A 584 -14.35 17.12 20.23
CA LEU A 584 -13.40 16.16 19.68
C LEU A 584 -13.47 16.16 18.16
N LYS A 585 -13.04 17.25 17.51
CA LYS A 585 -13.24 17.47 16.07
C LYS A 585 -12.54 16.45 15.18
N ASN A 586 -11.49 15.77 15.68
CA ASN A 586 -10.75 14.75 14.96
C ASN A 586 -11.28 13.31 15.18
N LEU A 587 -12.41 13.17 15.91
CA LEU A 587 -12.94 11.87 16.27
C LEU A 587 -13.46 11.12 15.04
N GLU A 588 -12.93 9.91 14.84
CA GLU A 588 -13.29 9.00 13.77
C GLU A 588 -14.17 7.83 14.27
N ILE A 589 -13.94 7.41 15.52
CA ILE A 589 -14.63 6.27 16.13
C ILE A 589 -15.16 6.67 17.50
N LEU A 590 -16.47 6.46 17.70
CA LEU A 590 -17.17 6.68 18.97
C LEU A 590 -18.09 5.51 19.26
N ASP A 591 -17.74 4.71 20.28
CA ASP A 591 -18.55 3.58 20.72
C ASP A 591 -18.90 3.69 22.22
N PHE A 592 -20.18 3.83 22.50
CA PHE A 592 -20.79 3.84 23.83
C PHE A 592 -21.84 2.75 23.99
N SER A 593 -21.86 1.77 23.08
CA SER A 593 -22.86 0.70 23.08
C SER A 593 -22.87 -0.10 24.37
N THR A 594 -23.99 -0.71 24.68
CA THR A 594 -24.17 -1.62 25.82
C THR A 594 -23.66 -1.01 27.13
N ASN A 595 -24.38 0.03 27.59
CA ASN A 595 -24.15 0.76 28.83
C ASN A 595 -25.52 1.12 29.48
N HIS A 596 -25.52 1.97 30.49
CA HIS A 596 -26.71 2.46 31.17
C HIS A 596 -26.91 3.97 30.93
N LEU A 597 -26.39 4.51 29.81
CA LEU A 597 -26.50 5.93 29.47
C LEU A 597 -27.98 6.30 29.23
N SER A 598 -28.36 7.49 29.66
CA SER A 598 -29.73 8.00 29.62
C SER A 598 -29.79 9.43 29.05
N GLY A 599 -30.98 9.98 28.93
CA GLY A 599 -31.20 11.31 28.36
C GLY A 599 -31.06 11.30 26.83
N ILE A 600 -30.85 12.47 26.25
CA ILE A 600 -30.83 12.65 24.80
C ILE A 600 -29.44 12.50 24.21
N ILE A 601 -29.35 12.16 22.95
CA ILE A 601 -28.13 12.30 22.18
C ILE A 601 -27.93 13.80 21.91
N PRO A 602 -26.82 14.43 22.36
CA PRO A 602 -26.59 15.86 22.15
C PRO A 602 -26.59 16.23 20.66
N SER A 603 -27.35 17.26 20.31
CA SER A 603 -27.42 17.72 18.91
C SER A 603 -26.09 18.25 18.36
N SER A 604 -25.21 18.71 19.24
CA SER A 604 -23.85 19.15 18.92
C SER A 604 -22.98 18.05 18.31
N LEU A 605 -23.26 16.75 18.58
CA LEU A 605 -22.53 15.62 17.99
C LEU A 605 -22.69 15.57 16.46
N ALA A 606 -23.74 16.19 15.89
CA ALA A 606 -23.87 16.34 14.44
C ALA A 606 -22.73 17.15 13.79
N SER A 607 -21.91 17.86 14.59
CA SER A 607 -20.73 18.61 14.12
C SER A 607 -19.45 17.78 13.99
N LEU A 608 -19.48 16.49 14.35
CA LEU A 608 -18.33 15.58 14.24
C LEU A 608 -18.25 15.01 12.81
N ASN A 609 -17.65 15.79 11.90
CA ASN A 609 -17.68 15.50 10.46
C ASN A 609 -16.73 14.36 10.04
N PHE A 610 -15.76 13.97 10.85
CA PHE A 610 -14.82 12.90 10.56
C PHE A 610 -15.23 11.54 11.11
N LEU A 611 -16.39 11.46 11.77
CA LEU A 611 -16.86 10.24 12.42
C LEU A 611 -17.17 9.15 11.36
N LYS A 612 -16.44 8.07 11.39
CA LYS A 612 -16.57 6.89 10.49
C LYS A 612 -17.40 5.79 11.13
N GLU A 613 -17.25 5.64 12.45
CA GLU A 613 -17.93 4.62 13.24
C GLU A 613 -18.61 5.30 14.44
N PHE A 614 -19.90 5.02 14.61
CA PHE A 614 -20.69 5.53 15.71
C PHE A 614 -21.61 4.43 16.23
N ASN A 615 -21.61 4.23 17.54
CA ASN A 615 -22.48 3.23 18.15
C ASN A 615 -22.90 3.67 19.56
N VAL A 616 -24.21 3.79 19.77
CA VAL A 616 -24.85 4.08 21.07
C VAL A 616 -25.95 3.06 21.39
N SER A 617 -25.93 1.91 20.68
CA SER A 617 -26.93 0.86 20.85
C SER A 617 -26.95 0.30 22.28
N TYR A 618 -28.07 -0.30 22.66
CA TYR A 618 -28.25 -0.97 23.95
C TYR A 618 -27.91 -0.08 25.15
N ASN A 619 -28.62 1.07 25.24
CA ASN A 619 -28.59 2.02 26.34
C ASN A 619 -30.01 2.37 26.78
N ASN A 620 -30.17 3.40 27.60
CA ASN A 620 -31.47 3.94 28.03
C ASN A 620 -31.69 5.36 27.49
N LEU A 621 -31.19 5.62 26.28
CA LEU A 621 -31.29 6.93 25.63
C LEU A 621 -32.72 7.20 25.15
N GLU A 622 -33.09 8.49 25.09
CA GLU A 622 -34.45 8.93 24.74
C GLU A 622 -34.44 10.14 23.79
N GLY A 623 -35.63 10.44 23.24
CA GLY A 623 -35.84 11.61 22.39
C GLY A 623 -35.40 11.38 20.93
N PRO A 624 -35.33 12.44 20.14
CA PRO A 624 -35.03 12.35 18.73
C PRO A 624 -33.51 12.16 18.47
N ILE A 625 -33.18 11.30 17.50
CA ILE A 625 -31.84 11.25 16.95
C ILE A 625 -31.55 12.59 16.27
N PRO A 626 -30.43 13.26 16.57
CA PRO A 626 -30.08 14.54 15.97
C PRO A 626 -30.07 14.51 14.45
N THR A 627 -30.69 15.50 13.83
CA THR A 627 -30.71 15.66 12.38
C THR A 627 -29.41 16.30 11.90
N GLY A 628 -28.48 15.47 11.46
CA GLY A 628 -27.21 15.90 10.84
C GLY A 628 -26.80 14.89 9.80
N THR A 629 -26.16 15.34 8.73
CA THR A 629 -25.78 14.49 7.61
C THR A 629 -24.96 13.28 8.05
N GLN A 630 -24.05 13.46 9.01
CA GLN A 630 -23.16 12.39 9.49
C GLN A 630 -23.89 11.35 10.33
N LEU A 631 -24.64 11.76 11.37
CA LEU A 631 -25.31 10.81 12.26
C LEU A 631 -26.42 10.01 11.54
N GLN A 632 -27.07 10.60 10.54
CA GLN A 632 -28.10 9.91 9.74
C GLN A 632 -27.54 8.94 8.70
N SER A 633 -26.23 8.95 8.44
CA SER A 633 -25.57 8.00 7.54
C SER A 633 -25.30 6.64 8.19
N PHE A 634 -25.35 6.55 9.53
CA PHE A 634 -25.14 5.29 10.24
C PHE A 634 -26.40 4.40 10.19
N ASN A 635 -26.17 3.10 10.24
CA ASN A 635 -27.24 2.11 10.22
C ASN A 635 -28.11 2.18 11.48
N ALA A 636 -29.34 1.71 11.41
CA ALA A 636 -30.25 1.62 12.55
C ALA A 636 -29.65 0.82 13.72
N SER A 637 -28.81 -0.18 13.44
CA SER A 637 -28.10 -1.00 14.45
C SER A 637 -27.23 -0.17 15.40
N ALA A 638 -26.74 0.98 14.97
CA ALA A 638 -25.95 1.88 15.82
C ALA A 638 -26.76 2.56 16.93
N PHE A 639 -28.09 2.51 16.84
CA PHE A 639 -29.02 3.17 17.75
C PHE A 639 -30.02 2.19 18.42
N GLU A 640 -30.06 0.94 17.97
CA GLU A 640 -30.99 -0.07 18.48
C GLU A 640 -30.85 -0.32 19.98
N GLY A 641 -31.82 -1.02 20.59
CA GLY A 641 -31.78 -1.28 22.03
C GLY A 641 -32.00 -0.07 22.94
N ASN A 642 -32.46 1.08 22.39
CA ASN A 642 -32.89 2.28 23.11
C ASN A 642 -34.42 2.48 22.93
N PRO A 643 -35.26 1.94 23.83
CA PRO A 643 -36.69 1.88 23.58
C PRO A 643 -37.40 3.24 23.41
N LYS A 644 -36.81 4.30 23.99
CA LYS A 644 -37.36 5.66 23.96
C LYS A 644 -36.76 6.56 22.88
N LEU A 645 -35.78 6.05 22.12
CA LEU A 645 -35.14 6.79 21.03
C LEU A 645 -36.01 6.74 19.79
N CYS A 646 -36.06 7.83 19.04
CA CYS A 646 -36.94 7.96 17.88
C CYS A 646 -36.28 8.78 16.74
N GLY A 647 -36.84 8.68 15.55
CA GLY A 647 -36.37 9.38 14.35
C GLY A 647 -35.43 8.52 13.50
N ALA A 648 -35.16 8.96 12.27
CA ALA A 648 -34.31 8.24 11.34
C ALA A 648 -32.87 8.10 11.91
N PRO A 649 -32.20 6.94 11.70
CA PRO A 649 -32.58 5.80 10.86
C PRO A 649 -33.52 4.76 11.51
N LEU A 650 -33.92 4.97 12.76
CA LEU A 650 -34.88 4.08 13.41
C LEU A 650 -36.31 4.21 12.79
N LEU A 651 -37.05 3.11 12.79
CA LEU A 651 -38.45 3.09 12.31
C LEU A 651 -39.43 3.82 13.25
N ASN A 652 -39.03 4.04 14.51
CA ASN A 652 -39.85 4.68 15.54
C ASN A 652 -40.00 6.18 15.25
N LYS A 653 -41.19 6.63 14.93
CA LYS A 653 -41.50 8.06 14.76
C LYS A 653 -41.53 8.76 16.09
N CYS A 654 -40.91 9.94 16.21
CA CYS A 654 -41.04 10.77 17.39
C CYS A 654 -42.48 11.27 17.55
N ARG A 655 -43.04 11.08 18.75
CA ARG A 655 -44.39 11.66 19.07
C ARG A 655 -44.21 13.16 19.24
N PRO A 656 -45.09 14.01 18.69
CA PRO A 656 -45.05 15.44 18.96
C PRO A 656 -45.29 15.67 20.47
N ASN A 657 -44.39 16.38 21.14
CA ASN A 657 -44.53 16.75 22.54
C ASN A 657 -45.82 17.56 22.74
N LYS A 658 -46.74 17.04 23.55
CA LYS A 658 -47.96 17.75 23.93
C LYS A 658 -47.75 18.87 24.99
N ASP A 659 -46.54 19.08 25.49
CA ASP A 659 -46.32 19.92 26.68
C ASP A 659 -45.56 21.24 26.43
N MET A 660 -45.51 21.77 25.20
CA MET A 660 -44.94 23.11 24.94
C MET A 660 -45.88 24.13 24.28
N ASP A 661 -47.21 23.89 24.30
CA ASP A 661 -48.21 24.84 23.76
C ASP A 661 -49.17 25.34 24.82
N ALA A 662 -48.69 25.81 25.98
CA ALA A 662 -49.48 26.50 26.96
C ALA A 662 -49.02 27.95 27.18
N ASN A 663 -48.75 28.71 26.13
CA ASN A 663 -48.76 30.18 26.19
C ASN A 663 -48.58 30.82 24.78
N LYS A 664 -49.61 30.67 23.94
CA LYS A 664 -49.92 31.68 22.92
C LYS A 664 -51.42 31.72 22.68
N LYS A 665 -52.09 32.65 23.39
CA LYS A 665 -53.44 33.05 23.11
C LYS A 665 -53.53 33.77 21.74
N ASN A 666 -54.49 33.30 20.98
CA ASN A 666 -55.33 34.00 20.01
C ASN A 666 -54.73 35.18 19.21
N ASN A 667 -54.60 34.92 17.92
CA ASN A 667 -55.22 35.82 16.92
C ASN A 667 -55.63 34.97 15.71
N ASN A 668 -56.97 34.99 15.51
CA ASN A 668 -57.61 34.48 14.30
C ASN A 668 -57.21 35.38 13.14
N ASP A 669 -56.71 34.78 12.08
CA ASP A 669 -56.92 35.28 10.73
C ASP A 669 -57.02 34.11 9.76
N GLU A 670 -58.20 33.99 9.21
CA GLU A 670 -58.55 33.12 8.07
C GLU A 670 -57.78 33.66 6.84
N GLY A 671 -56.96 32.84 6.21
CA GLY A 671 -56.25 33.22 4.98
C GLY A 671 -55.76 32.01 4.19
N ASN A 672 -56.59 31.60 3.25
CA ASN A 672 -56.33 30.86 2.02
C ASN A 672 -54.98 30.11 1.88
N GLY A 673 -55.12 28.79 1.76
CA GLY A 673 -54.06 27.91 1.32
C GLY A 673 -53.59 28.17 -0.13
N HIS A 674 -52.48 28.89 -0.26
CA HIS A 674 -51.70 28.81 -1.45
C HIS A 674 -50.48 27.90 -1.16
N HIS A 675 -50.42 26.76 -1.84
CA HIS A 675 -49.21 26.00 -1.98
C HIS A 675 -48.15 26.92 -2.62
N GLN A 676 -47.31 27.53 -1.79
CA GLN A 676 -46.12 28.17 -2.29
C GLN A 676 -45.15 27.05 -2.71
N LEU A 677 -45.05 26.82 -4.01
CA LEU A 677 -43.97 26.04 -4.61
C LEU A 677 -42.63 26.59 -4.06
N PRO A 678 -41.73 25.72 -3.60
CA PRO A 678 -40.48 26.16 -3.01
C PRO A 678 -39.56 26.74 -4.12
N TRP A 679 -39.79 27.99 -4.47
CA TRP A 679 -39.06 28.72 -5.50
C TRP A 679 -37.55 28.67 -5.30
N PHE A 680 -37.11 28.57 -4.05
CA PHE A 680 -35.68 28.40 -3.73
C PHE A 680 -35.09 27.15 -4.38
N TYR A 681 -35.74 25.99 -4.26
CA TYR A 681 -35.26 24.75 -4.87
C TYR A 681 -35.31 24.77 -6.39
N ILE A 682 -36.35 25.42 -6.95
CA ILE A 682 -36.47 25.57 -8.41
C ILE A 682 -35.37 26.46 -8.95
N PHE A 683 -35.03 27.57 -8.31
CA PHE A 683 -33.94 28.45 -8.73
C PHE A 683 -32.57 27.84 -8.47
N ALA A 684 -32.39 27.06 -7.39
CA ALA A 684 -31.15 26.33 -7.13
C ALA A 684 -30.91 25.26 -8.20
N VAL A 685 -31.92 24.47 -8.57
CA VAL A 685 -31.80 23.46 -9.64
C VAL A 685 -31.59 24.12 -11.00
N LEU A 686 -32.28 25.20 -11.34
CA LEU A 686 -32.10 25.94 -12.58
C LEU A 686 -30.67 26.56 -12.63
N GLY A 687 -30.19 27.14 -11.53
CA GLY A 687 -28.86 27.71 -11.43
C GLY A 687 -27.79 26.64 -11.61
N PHE A 688 -27.99 25.45 -11.00
CA PHE A 688 -27.09 24.31 -11.18
C PHE A 688 -27.08 23.82 -12.64
N ILE A 689 -28.26 23.64 -13.26
CA ILE A 689 -28.35 23.20 -14.67
C ILE A 689 -27.67 24.21 -15.60
N VAL A 690 -27.95 25.50 -15.46
CA VAL A 690 -27.35 26.56 -16.30
C VAL A 690 -25.84 26.64 -16.06
N GLY A 691 -25.39 26.57 -14.80
CA GLY A 691 -23.97 26.58 -14.46
C GLY A 691 -23.24 25.34 -14.97
N PHE A 692 -23.81 24.15 -14.78
CA PHE A 692 -23.25 22.89 -15.27
C PHE A 692 -23.12 22.88 -16.80
N TRP A 693 -24.19 23.23 -17.53
CA TRP A 693 -24.16 23.28 -18.99
C TRP A 693 -23.30 24.44 -19.52
N GLY A 694 -23.19 25.53 -18.77
CA GLY A 694 -22.27 26.63 -19.10
C GLY A 694 -20.81 26.17 -19.04
N VAL A 695 -20.42 25.43 -18.00
CA VAL A 695 -19.06 24.87 -17.85
C VAL A 695 -18.83 23.77 -18.88
N CYS A 696 -19.73 22.78 -18.97
CA CYS A 696 -19.59 21.67 -19.91
C CYS A 696 -19.58 22.18 -21.37
N GLY A 697 -20.46 23.11 -21.71
CA GLY A 697 -20.50 23.72 -23.04
C GLY A 697 -19.21 24.48 -23.38
N SER A 698 -18.66 25.22 -22.44
CA SER A 698 -17.39 25.94 -22.65
C SER A 698 -16.19 25.00 -22.83
N LEU A 699 -16.19 23.85 -22.09
CA LEU A 699 -15.16 22.81 -22.22
C LEU A 699 -15.28 22.04 -23.54
N VAL A 700 -16.48 21.89 -24.09
CA VAL A 700 -16.69 21.24 -25.39
C VAL A 700 -16.30 22.18 -26.56
N ILE A 701 -16.60 23.47 -26.46
CA ILE A 701 -16.39 24.43 -27.56
C ILE A 701 -14.95 24.97 -27.58
N ASN A 702 -14.31 25.11 -26.43
CA ASN A 702 -12.97 25.72 -26.33
C ASN A 702 -11.90 24.74 -25.91
N ASN A 703 -11.10 24.28 -26.86
CA ASN A 703 -10.02 23.31 -26.63
C ASN A 703 -8.99 23.81 -25.61
N THR A 704 -8.69 25.09 -25.56
CA THR A 704 -7.70 25.66 -24.62
C THR A 704 -8.17 25.58 -23.18
N TRP A 705 -9.47 25.82 -22.92
CA TRP A 705 -10.09 25.70 -21.59
C TRP A 705 -10.20 24.23 -21.16
N ARG A 706 -10.49 23.33 -22.08
CA ARG A 706 -10.52 21.89 -21.84
C ARG A 706 -9.15 21.38 -21.39
N TYR A 707 -8.09 21.75 -22.10
CA TYR A 707 -6.72 21.35 -21.71
C TYR A 707 -6.31 21.92 -20.35
N ALA A 708 -6.64 23.18 -20.07
CA ALA A 708 -6.34 23.82 -18.79
C ALA A 708 -7.08 23.13 -17.62
N TYR A 709 -8.34 22.76 -17.82
CA TYR A 709 -9.17 22.09 -16.81
C TYR A 709 -8.63 20.68 -16.48
N PHE A 710 -8.40 19.85 -17.50
CA PHE A 710 -7.88 18.49 -17.24
C PHE A 710 -6.47 18.52 -16.65
N ARG A 711 -5.61 19.41 -17.09
CA ARG A 711 -4.30 19.62 -16.49
C ARG A 711 -4.37 20.08 -15.02
N PHE A 712 -5.38 20.85 -14.66
CA PHE A 712 -5.63 21.23 -13.27
C PHE A 712 -6.10 20.03 -12.43
N ILE A 713 -6.97 19.17 -12.96
CA ILE A 713 -7.43 17.94 -12.30
C ILE A 713 -6.28 16.95 -12.12
N ASP A 714 -5.46 16.74 -13.15
CA ASP A 714 -4.27 15.86 -13.08
C ASP A 714 -3.30 16.36 -11.99
N ASN A 715 -3.02 17.67 -11.95
CA ASN A 715 -2.19 18.27 -10.89
C ASN A 715 -2.79 18.19 -9.47
N LEU A 716 -4.12 18.08 -9.35
CA LEU A 716 -4.79 17.84 -8.07
C LEU A 716 -4.68 16.38 -7.64
N GLN A 717 -4.77 15.44 -8.59
CA GLN A 717 -4.63 14.02 -8.37
C GLN A 717 -3.19 13.64 -7.96
N ASP A 718 -2.19 14.33 -8.51
CA ASP A 718 -0.77 14.17 -8.15
C ASP A 718 -0.42 14.77 -6.77
N ARG A 719 -1.33 15.55 -6.17
CA ARG A 719 -1.14 16.15 -4.82
C ARG A 719 -1.93 15.46 -3.71
N LEU A 720 -2.85 14.57 -4.06
CA LEU A 720 -3.62 13.72 -3.15
C LEU A 720 -3.03 12.31 -3.09
#